data_3963a8e8692ab3d33caef17e4b201fc8
#
_entry.id   3963a8e8692ab3d33caef17e4b201fc8
#
_cell.length_a   1.000
_cell.length_b   1.000
_cell.length_c   1.000
_cell.angle_alpha   90.00
_cell.angle_beta   90.00
_cell.angle_gamma   90.00
#
_symmetry.space_group_name_H-M   'P 1'
#
loop_
_entity.id
_entity.type
_entity.pdbx_description
1 polymer ?
#
loop_
_entity_poly.entity_id
_entity_poly.type
_entity_poly.pdbx_seq_one_letter_code
_entity_poly.pdbx_strand_id
1 'polypeptide(L)'
;MSKSLVIVESPAKAKTISKYLGSEYIVESSVGHIRDLPKKAISDGKRSTIPKNISPEEKERLKAINDRKRLIRRMGINPDNGWEADWQIIPEKEKVLKALKKAAKNCEHIYLATDLDREGEAIAWHLKEALGSDKYNYSRVRFNQITKDAIIESFSEPKDIDLDLVKAYRARRFLDKVIGFELSPLLWKKIARGLSAGRVQSVALRLLDERERSIQEFIPEEFWEVNIDVLSKENEKVKFELNRKKSDPLLKKDDAELIKHQLNTNELKINEISKKPVKVKPKPPFITSTLQQSASTRLGFNVKRTMRVAQKLYEAGYITYMRTDAPSLSKDSINDARNYISEQLGENYLTNAPRIYSGNENAQEAHEAVRPTNTFLKSSDLLNLSEEEVKLYKLIWDRFVASQMPDAEYLSTSAKINVNENIFVARGRELVFDGFTKVQKTSTKDEEMLPTLNEGEILILEKINQEQKFTKPPARFSEAALVRELEKKGIGRPSTYANIISTIQDRGYVEIQNKRFFVKKIGHIVAERLIESFNDIMDYDFTANLENNLDKVANGEAEWRNVLDGFYKSFQEDLLSALDEHNGMRGNSPTLTNMLCPDCNSNNLVIRNSSNGVFLGCSGYSNAGDQKCKNTLNLVSGDEAISVDDNEEVENLLIKRRCPICSTSMDNYLIDENKKIHVCGKNPDCSGYEIEEGNFKIRGYDGPTLECHKCGSEMQLKTGRFGKYFACQNDNCGTTRALQRNGEPKPCLLYTSPSPRDDGV
;
A
#
# COMPACT_ATOMS: atom_id res chain seq x y z
N MET A 1 -9.02 -20.45 -46.76
CA MET A 1 -9.76 -20.30 -45.48
C MET A 1 -9.56 -18.88 -44.97
N SER A 2 -10.62 -18.18 -44.59
CA SER A 2 -10.52 -16.87 -43.96
C SER A 2 -9.80 -17.04 -42.62
N LYS A 3 -8.84 -16.14 -42.30
CA LYS A 3 -8.13 -16.16 -41.02
C LYS A 3 -9.00 -15.53 -39.92
N SER A 4 -8.83 -15.97 -38.71
CA SER A 4 -9.42 -15.34 -37.53
C SER A 4 -8.41 -14.45 -36.85
N LEU A 5 -8.87 -13.31 -36.31
CA LEU A 5 -8.01 -12.40 -35.51
C LEU A 5 -8.21 -12.67 -34.02
N VAL A 6 -7.13 -12.86 -33.30
CA VAL A 6 -7.11 -13.00 -31.84
C VAL A 6 -6.48 -11.73 -31.25
N ILE A 7 -7.19 -11.05 -30.39
CA ILE A 7 -6.69 -9.83 -29.74
C ILE A 7 -6.49 -10.09 -28.23
N VAL A 8 -5.26 -9.89 -27.77
CA VAL A 8 -4.86 -9.99 -26.35
C VAL A 8 -4.42 -8.63 -25.81
N GLU A 9 -4.18 -8.51 -24.52
CA GLU A 9 -3.82 -7.23 -23.89
C GLU A 9 -2.37 -6.83 -24.05
N SER A 10 -1.45 -7.79 -24.11
CA SER A 10 -0.02 -7.50 -24.11
C SER A 10 0.74 -8.19 -25.23
N PRO A 11 1.83 -7.60 -25.74
CA PRO A 11 2.67 -8.24 -26.76
C PRO A 11 3.31 -9.55 -26.28
N ALA A 12 3.57 -9.67 -24.97
CA ALA A 12 4.12 -10.89 -24.37
C ALA A 12 3.13 -12.04 -24.48
N LYS A 13 1.84 -11.82 -24.14
CA LYS A 13 0.77 -12.80 -24.35
C LYS A 13 0.61 -13.16 -25.82
N ALA A 14 0.62 -12.17 -26.72
CA ALA A 14 0.52 -12.43 -28.16
C ALA A 14 1.61 -13.39 -28.61
N LYS A 15 2.85 -13.16 -28.18
CA LYS A 15 4.00 -14.02 -28.51
C LYS A 15 3.85 -15.43 -27.93
N THR A 16 3.30 -15.59 -26.73
CA THR A 16 3.14 -16.90 -26.11
C THR A 16 1.99 -17.67 -26.76
N ILE A 17 0.82 -17.04 -26.93
CA ILE A 17 -0.39 -17.68 -27.46
C ILE A 17 -0.23 -18.04 -28.96
N SER A 18 0.45 -17.20 -29.76
CA SER A 18 0.71 -17.50 -31.17
C SER A 18 1.52 -18.77 -31.39
N LYS A 19 2.26 -19.27 -30.38
CA LYS A 19 2.97 -20.55 -30.47
C LYS A 19 2.05 -21.76 -30.32
N TYR A 20 0.88 -21.57 -29.71
CA TYR A 20 -0.06 -22.65 -29.40
C TYR A 20 -1.20 -22.73 -30.42
N LEU A 21 -1.54 -21.60 -31.04
CA LEU A 21 -2.57 -21.54 -32.09
C LEU A 21 -1.96 -21.81 -33.47
N GLY A 22 -2.77 -22.34 -34.39
CA GLY A 22 -2.38 -22.66 -35.76
C GLY A 22 -2.25 -21.43 -36.66
N SER A 23 -1.85 -21.67 -37.93
CA SER A 23 -1.63 -20.61 -38.94
C SER A 23 -2.93 -19.92 -39.40
N GLU A 24 -4.07 -20.46 -39.04
CA GLU A 24 -5.40 -19.90 -39.26
C GLU A 24 -5.72 -18.71 -38.36
N TYR A 25 -4.92 -18.48 -37.31
CA TYR A 25 -5.07 -17.35 -36.40
C TYR A 25 -3.99 -16.29 -36.62
N ILE A 26 -4.40 -15.03 -36.58
CA ILE A 26 -3.52 -13.87 -36.47
C ILE A 26 -3.62 -13.38 -35.05
N VAL A 27 -2.53 -13.38 -34.27
CA VAL A 27 -2.54 -12.95 -32.85
C VAL A 27 -1.90 -11.60 -32.74
N GLU A 28 -2.68 -10.62 -32.27
CA GLU A 28 -2.26 -9.21 -32.11
C GLU A 28 -2.54 -8.71 -30.70
N SER A 29 -1.90 -7.60 -30.31
CA SER A 29 -2.07 -7.00 -28.97
C SER A 29 -2.69 -5.62 -29.03
N SER A 30 -3.64 -5.34 -28.13
CA SER A 30 -4.20 -4.01 -27.89
C SER A 30 -3.29 -3.11 -27.06
N VAL A 31 -2.27 -3.68 -26.40
CA VAL A 31 -1.39 -2.98 -25.45
C VAL A 31 -2.21 -2.32 -24.33
N GLY A 32 -3.20 -3.03 -23.78
CA GLY A 32 -4.15 -2.56 -22.76
C GLY A 32 -5.37 -1.84 -23.33
N HIS A 33 -5.99 -0.95 -22.53
CA HIS A 33 -7.16 -0.20 -22.96
C HIS A 33 -6.89 0.69 -24.18
N ILE A 34 -7.82 0.69 -25.14
CA ILE A 34 -7.79 1.56 -26.33
C ILE A 34 -8.71 2.76 -26.22
N ARG A 35 -9.71 2.71 -25.33
CA ARG A 35 -10.65 3.80 -25.03
C ARG A 35 -10.64 4.10 -23.54
N ASP A 36 -10.83 5.36 -23.19
CA ASP A 36 -11.03 5.81 -21.80
C ASP A 36 -11.88 7.08 -21.79
N LEU A 37 -12.31 7.49 -20.60
CA LEU A 37 -12.94 8.79 -20.38
C LEU A 37 -11.91 9.92 -20.57
N PRO A 38 -12.32 11.14 -20.97
CA PRO A 38 -11.42 12.25 -21.22
C PRO A 38 -10.45 12.50 -20.07
N LYS A 39 -9.15 12.67 -20.36
CA LYS A 39 -8.12 13.05 -19.36
C LYS A 39 -7.99 14.55 -19.22
N LYS A 40 -8.25 15.31 -20.29
CA LYS A 40 -8.18 16.77 -20.34
C LYS A 40 -9.50 17.32 -20.88
N ALA A 41 -9.88 18.50 -20.42
CA ALA A 41 -11.01 19.20 -21.02
C ALA A 41 -10.76 19.43 -22.51
N ILE A 42 -11.69 19.01 -23.35
CA ILE A 42 -11.71 19.47 -24.75
C ILE A 42 -11.91 20.98 -24.69
N SER A 43 -10.96 21.74 -25.19
CA SER A 43 -11.10 23.18 -25.33
C SER A 43 -12.09 23.48 -26.47
N ASP A 44 -13.38 23.50 -26.13
CA ASP A 44 -14.33 24.17 -27.04
C ASP A 44 -13.96 25.63 -27.04
N GLY A 45 -13.48 26.13 -28.17
CA GLY A 45 -13.03 27.50 -28.36
C GLY A 45 -14.09 28.61 -28.16
N LYS A 46 -15.29 28.26 -27.73
CA LYS A 46 -16.37 29.21 -27.40
C LYS A 46 -16.58 29.22 -25.89
N ARG A 47 -16.00 30.23 -25.21
CA ARG A 47 -16.47 30.61 -23.88
C ARG A 47 -17.93 31.04 -24.02
N SER A 48 -18.88 30.39 -23.32
CA SER A 48 -20.23 30.89 -23.20
C SER A 48 -20.15 32.23 -22.48
N THR A 49 -20.38 33.31 -23.20
CA THR A 49 -20.43 34.66 -22.64
C THR A 49 -21.75 34.83 -21.88
N ILE A 50 -21.67 35.04 -20.58
CA ILE A 50 -22.83 35.42 -19.77
C ILE A 50 -23.22 36.86 -20.21
N PRO A 51 -24.48 37.14 -20.56
CA PRO A 51 -24.92 38.46 -20.92
C PRO A 51 -24.61 39.49 -19.81
N LYS A 52 -24.21 40.70 -20.20
CA LYS A 52 -23.84 41.74 -19.23
C LYS A 52 -25.05 42.40 -18.54
N ASN A 53 -26.23 42.35 -19.15
CA ASN A 53 -27.44 43.08 -18.74
C ASN A 53 -28.49 42.15 -18.10
N ILE A 54 -28.07 41.32 -17.12
CA ILE A 54 -28.96 40.43 -16.37
C ILE A 54 -28.81 40.70 -14.86
N SER A 55 -29.81 40.31 -14.07
CA SER A 55 -29.77 40.45 -12.62
C SER A 55 -28.58 39.70 -12.01
N PRO A 56 -28.05 40.11 -10.86
CA PRO A 56 -26.99 39.40 -10.16
C PRO A 56 -27.35 37.93 -9.88
N GLU A 57 -28.59 37.64 -9.51
CA GLU A 57 -29.09 36.29 -9.24
C GLU A 57 -29.11 35.43 -10.51
N GLU A 58 -29.58 35.97 -11.62
CA GLU A 58 -29.60 35.24 -12.91
C GLU A 58 -28.20 35.03 -13.47
N LYS A 59 -27.27 35.95 -13.23
CA LYS A 59 -25.84 35.81 -13.56
C LYS A 59 -25.21 34.69 -12.76
N GLU A 60 -25.52 34.57 -11.50
CA GLU A 60 -25.00 33.50 -10.63
C GLU A 60 -25.59 32.15 -11.03
N ARG A 61 -26.88 32.07 -11.32
CA ARG A 61 -27.54 30.86 -11.85
C ARG A 61 -26.94 30.40 -13.18
N LEU A 62 -26.72 31.29 -14.13
CA LEU A 62 -26.09 30.95 -15.41
C LEU A 62 -24.65 30.55 -15.25
N LYS A 63 -23.92 31.12 -14.31
CA LYS A 63 -22.55 30.71 -13.96
C LYS A 63 -22.56 29.30 -13.42
N ALA A 64 -23.42 28.97 -12.46
CA ALA A 64 -23.54 27.63 -11.90
C ALA A 64 -23.85 26.55 -12.98
N ILE A 65 -24.81 26.85 -13.88
CA ILE A 65 -25.15 25.96 -15.00
C ILE A 65 -23.93 25.76 -15.94
N ASN A 66 -23.21 26.83 -16.25
CA ASN A 66 -22.03 26.74 -17.13
C ASN A 66 -20.88 25.96 -16.47
N ASP A 67 -20.68 26.17 -15.18
CA ASP A 67 -19.64 25.41 -14.41
C ASP A 67 -20.03 23.94 -14.31
N ARG A 68 -21.31 23.60 -14.10
CA ARG A 68 -21.82 22.23 -14.14
C ARG A 68 -21.61 21.59 -15.51
N LYS A 69 -21.98 22.25 -16.59
CA LYS A 69 -21.74 21.76 -17.97
C LYS A 69 -20.27 21.58 -18.27
N ARG A 70 -19.40 22.46 -17.76
CA ARG A 70 -17.94 22.34 -17.89
C ARG A 70 -17.42 21.13 -17.11
N LEU A 71 -17.92 20.90 -15.90
CA LEU A 71 -17.55 19.76 -15.07
C LEU A 71 -17.89 18.44 -15.77
N ILE A 72 -19.15 18.27 -16.23
CA ILE A 72 -19.63 17.10 -16.98
C ILE A 72 -18.75 16.83 -18.20
N ARG A 73 -18.44 17.83 -19.00
CA ARG A 73 -17.54 17.67 -20.16
C ARG A 73 -16.13 17.25 -19.78
N ARG A 74 -15.60 17.78 -18.68
CA ARG A 74 -14.28 17.39 -18.17
C ARG A 74 -14.25 15.98 -17.61
N MET A 75 -15.31 15.55 -16.97
CA MET A 75 -15.46 14.18 -16.49
C MET A 75 -15.69 13.20 -17.64
N GLY A 76 -16.37 13.65 -18.70
CA GLY A 76 -16.87 12.78 -19.76
C GLY A 76 -17.97 11.84 -19.30
N ILE A 77 -18.67 12.21 -18.21
CA ILE A 77 -19.79 11.47 -17.63
C ILE A 77 -20.87 12.46 -17.24
N ASN A 78 -22.11 12.15 -17.55
CA ASN A 78 -23.26 12.95 -17.18
C ASN A 78 -24.14 12.22 -16.15
N PRO A 79 -23.93 12.43 -14.83
CA PRO A 79 -24.78 11.85 -13.80
C PRO A 79 -26.24 12.31 -13.90
N ASP A 80 -26.46 13.53 -14.39
CA ASP A 80 -27.80 14.13 -14.48
C ASP A 80 -28.64 13.54 -15.63
N ASN A 81 -28.01 12.76 -16.53
CA ASN A 81 -28.66 12.10 -17.68
C ASN A 81 -28.27 10.62 -17.75
N GLY A 82 -28.70 9.82 -16.77
CA GLY A 82 -28.57 8.36 -16.77
C GLY A 82 -27.13 7.82 -16.92
N TRP A 83 -26.15 8.58 -16.47
CA TRP A 83 -24.71 8.22 -16.50
C TRP A 83 -24.17 8.01 -17.93
N GLU A 84 -24.65 8.78 -18.89
CA GLU A 84 -24.07 8.80 -20.23
C GLU A 84 -22.58 9.15 -20.18
N ALA A 85 -21.79 8.44 -20.98
CA ALA A 85 -20.33 8.54 -20.94
C ALA A 85 -19.74 8.77 -22.33
N ASP A 86 -18.81 9.72 -22.42
CA ASP A 86 -18.03 10.04 -23.62
C ASP A 86 -16.74 9.20 -23.65
N TRP A 87 -16.83 8.02 -24.23
CA TRP A 87 -15.69 7.14 -24.39
C TRP A 87 -14.85 7.53 -25.61
N GLN A 88 -13.63 8.00 -25.37
CA GLN A 88 -12.73 8.47 -26.41
C GLN A 88 -11.58 7.50 -26.65
N ILE A 89 -11.08 7.45 -27.89
CA ILE A 89 -9.84 6.71 -28.20
C ILE A 89 -8.68 7.42 -27.48
N ILE A 90 -7.88 6.64 -26.79
CA ILE A 90 -6.67 7.14 -26.14
C ILE A 90 -5.68 7.57 -27.23
N PRO A 91 -5.21 8.83 -27.28
CA PRO A 91 -4.39 9.33 -28.39
C PRO A 91 -3.15 8.46 -28.68
N GLU A 92 -2.49 7.97 -27.65
CA GLU A 92 -1.31 7.10 -27.77
C GLU A 92 -1.65 5.71 -28.36
N LYS A 93 -2.96 5.35 -28.41
CA LYS A 93 -3.46 4.06 -28.92
C LYS A 93 -4.00 4.12 -30.35
N GLU A 94 -4.06 5.28 -30.97
CA GLU A 94 -4.54 5.40 -32.36
C GLU A 94 -3.73 4.55 -33.34
N LYS A 95 -2.40 4.48 -33.18
CA LYS A 95 -1.54 3.63 -34.03
C LYS A 95 -1.85 2.15 -33.87
N VAL A 96 -2.08 1.72 -32.61
CA VAL A 96 -2.45 0.33 -32.28
C VAL A 96 -3.80 0.01 -32.90
N LEU A 97 -4.79 0.85 -32.74
CA LEU A 97 -6.12 0.66 -33.32
C LEU A 97 -6.07 0.60 -34.86
N LYS A 98 -5.26 1.43 -35.51
CA LYS A 98 -5.06 1.37 -36.98
C LYS A 98 -4.45 0.04 -37.39
N ALA A 99 -3.48 -0.49 -36.65
CA ALA A 99 -2.89 -1.81 -36.91
C ALA A 99 -3.91 -2.93 -36.74
N LEU A 100 -4.69 -2.92 -35.65
CA LEU A 100 -5.76 -3.88 -35.39
C LEU A 100 -6.84 -3.83 -36.50
N LYS A 101 -7.26 -2.66 -36.94
CA LYS A 101 -8.21 -2.50 -38.08
C LYS A 101 -7.65 -3.05 -39.39
N LYS A 102 -6.33 -2.91 -39.61
CA LYS A 102 -5.66 -3.50 -40.77
C LYS A 102 -5.64 -5.03 -40.71
N ALA A 103 -5.30 -5.60 -39.55
CA ALA A 103 -5.31 -7.05 -39.33
C ALA A 103 -6.73 -7.65 -39.47
N ALA A 104 -7.75 -6.95 -38.97
CA ALA A 104 -9.15 -7.39 -39.03
C ALA A 104 -9.75 -7.38 -40.43
N LYS A 105 -9.22 -6.61 -41.40
CA LYS A 105 -9.84 -6.46 -42.75
C LYS A 105 -10.09 -7.75 -43.47
N ASN A 106 -9.22 -8.75 -43.27
CA ASN A 106 -9.28 -10.04 -43.97
C ASN A 106 -9.77 -11.19 -43.07
N CYS A 107 -10.39 -10.83 -41.94
CA CYS A 107 -10.89 -11.77 -40.94
C CYS A 107 -12.42 -11.62 -40.85
N GLU A 108 -13.10 -12.74 -40.74
CA GLU A 108 -14.56 -12.81 -40.53
C GLU A 108 -14.88 -12.85 -39.03
N HIS A 109 -13.97 -13.43 -38.25
CA HIS A 109 -14.15 -13.66 -36.83
C HIS A 109 -13.03 -13.03 -36.02
N ILE A 110 -13.38 -12.39 -34.89
CA ILE A 110 -12.45 -11.76 -33.95
C ILE A 110 -12.64 -12.38 -32.57
N TYR A 111 -11.59 -13.03 -32.08
CA TYR A 111 -11.54 -13.56 -30.72
C TYR A 111 -10.92 -12.52 -29.78
N LEU A 112 -11.63 -12.17 -28.70
CA LEU A 112 -11.20 -11.25 -27.67
C LEU A 112 -10.67 -12.06 -26.48
N ALA A 113 -9.36 -12.26 -26.43
CA ALA A 113 -8.66 -13.15 -25.50
C ALA A 113 -7.92 -12.34 -24.40
N THR A 114 -8.67 -11.44 -23.76
CA THR A 114 -8.19 -10.58 -22.67
C THR A 114 -8.32 -11.27 -21.32
N ASP A 115 -7.75 -10.69 -20.24
CA ASP A 115 -7.76 -11.27 -18.88
C ASP A 115 -9.17 -11.59 -18.37
N LEU A 116 -9.24 -12.43 -17.33
CA LEU A 116 -10.50 -12.89 -16.75
C LEU A 116 -11.24 -11.82 -15.95
N ASP A 117 -10.53 -10.79 -15.48
CA ASP A 117 -11.09 -9.79 -14.59
C ASP A 117 -11.98 -8.75 -15.32
N ARG A 118 -12.63 -7.89 -14.55
CA ARG A 118 -13.49 -6.81 -15.07
C ARG A 118 -12.75 -5.87 -16.02
N GLU A 119 -11.44 -5.67 -15.81
CA GLU A 119 -10.60 -4.82 -16.68
C GLU A 119 -10.44 -5.48 -18.04
N GLY A 120 -10.15 -6.79 -18.08
CA GLY A 120 -10.05 -7.55 -19.30
C GLY A 120 -11.38 -7.60 -20.09
N GLU A 121 -12.52 -7.74 -19.38
CA GLU A 121 -13.83 -7.71 -20.02
C GLU A 121 -14.16 -6.33 -20.61
N ALA A 122 -13.79 -5.27 -19.91
CA ALA A 122 -13.93 -3.90 -20.42
C ALA A 122 -13.03 -3.62 -21.63
N ILE A 123 -11.80 -4.16 -21.65
CA ILE A 123 -10.91 -4.07 -22.82
C ILE A 123 -11.57 -4.76 -24.02
N ALA A 124 -12.11 -5.97 -23.83
CA ALA A 124 -12.82 -6.70 -24.88
C ALA A 124 -14.00 -5.90 -25.42
N TRP A 125 -14.83 -5.33 -24.54
CA TRP A 125 -15.94 -4.46 -24.93
C TRP A 125 -15.47 -3.22 -25.69
N HIS A 126 -14.45 -2.53 -25.20
CA HIS A 126 -13.90 -1.36 -25.89
C HIS A 126 -13.31 -1.68 -27.26
N LEU A 127 -12.72 -2.85 -27.43
CA LEU A 127 -12.21 -3.33 -28.71
C LEU A 127 -13.35 -3.55 -29.71
N LYS A 128 -14.41 -4.28 -29.30
CA LYS A 128 -15.60 -4.51 -30.12
C LYS A 128 -16.19 -3.20 -30.63
N GLU A 129 -16.41 -2.25 -29.74
CA GLU A 129 -16.94 -0.93 -30.07
C GLU A 129 -16.04 -0.13 -31.04
N ALA A 130 -14.72 -0.14 -30.83
CA ALA A 130 -13.78 0.64 -31.61
C ALA A 130 -13.48 0.03 -33.01
N LEU A 131 -13.61 -1.29 -33.16
CA LEU A 131 -13.44 -1.98 -34.42
C LEU A 131 -14.73 -1.96 -35.25
N GLY A 132 -15.90 -1.85 -34.62
CA GLY A 132 -17.23 -1.85 -35.21
C GLY A 132 -18.02 -3.07 -34.78
N SER A 133 -19.03 -2.85 -33.92
CA SER A 133 -19.79 -3.92 -33.25
C SER A 133 -20.50 -4.85 -34.22
N ASP A 134 -21.01 -4.32 -35.36
CA ASP A 134 -21.81 -5.08 -36.31
C ASP A 134 -21.05 -5.54 -37.57
N LYS A 135 -19.73 -5.30 -37.57
CA LYS A 135 -18.89 -5.53 -38.76
C LYS A 135 -18.28 -6.91 -38.80
N TYR A 136 -18.05 -7.53 -37.66
CA TYR A 136 -17.36 -8.82 -37.51
C TYR A 136 -18.11 -9.68 -36.50
N ASN A 137 -17.93 -11.01 -36.62
CA ASN A 137 -18.33 -11.92 -35.56
C ASN A 137 -17.31 -11.84 -34.40
N TYR A 138 -17.80 -11.63 -33.19
CA TYR A 138 -16.95 -11.51 -31.99
C TYR A 138 -17.23 -12.65 -31.05
N SER A 139 -16.17 -13.20 -30.48
CA SER A 139 -16.25 -14.13 -29.36
C SER A 139 -15.25 -13.81 -28.31
N ARG A 140 -15.64 -14.02 -27.07
CA ARG A 140 -14.82 -13.87 -25.88
C ARG A 140 -14.16 -15.19 -25.50
N VAL A 141 -12.84 -15.21 -25.35
CA VAL A 141 -12.07 -16.37 -24.89
C VAL A 141 -11.48 -16.06 -23.53
N ARG A 142 -11.73 -16.91 -22.53
CA ARG A 142 -11.29 -16.74 -21.15
C ARG A 142 -10.41 -17.92 -20.73
N PHE A 143 -9.27 -17.65 -20.12
CA PHE A 143 -8.35 -18.65 -19.58
C PHE A 143 -7.66 -18.12 -18.30
N ASN A 144 -7.46 -19.00 -17.33
CA ASN A 144 -6.79 -18.68 -16.07
C ASN A 144 -5.28 -18.94 -16.13
N GLN A 145 -4.80 -19.63 -17.16
CA GLN A 145 -3.39 -19.96 -17.39
C GLN A 145 -3.08 -19.97 -18.89
N ILE A 146 -1.84 -19.64 -19.23
CA ILE A 146 -1.39 -19.58 -20.63
C ILE A 146 -0.54 -20.83 -20.92
N THR A 147 -1.20 -21.99 -20.93
CA THR A 147 -0.64 -23.28 -21.37
C THR A 147 -1.28 -23.70 -22.67
N LYS A 148 -0.64 -24.62 -23.42
CA LYS A 148 -1.16 -25.07 -24.71
C LYS A 148 -2.56 -25.65 -24.58
N ASP A 149 -2.75 -26.54 -23.61
CA ASP A 149 -4.01 -27.27 -23.44
C ASP A 149 -5.14 -26.32 -23.00
N ALA A 150 -4.89 -25.46 -22.03
CA ALA A 150 -5.88 -24.47 -21.56
C ALA A 150 -6.26 -23.47 -22.68
N ILE A 151 -5.33 -23.06 -23.52
CA ILE A 151 -5.62 -22.19 -24.67
C ILE A 151 -6.47 -22.92 -25.69
N ILE A 152 -6.11 -24.13 -26.10
CA ILE A 152 -6.89 -24.92 -27.07
C ILE A 152 -8.31 -25.19 -26.55
N GLU A 153 -8.44 -25.58 -25.29
CA GLU A 153 -9.74 -25.81 -24.63
C GLU A 153 -10.58 -24.52 -24.62
N SER A 154 -10.00 -23.38 -24.24
CA SER A 154 -10.70 -22.10 -24.19
C SER A 154 -11.21 -21.63 -25.57
N PHE A 155 -10.52 -22.01 -26.66
CA PHE A 155 -10.96 -21.70 -28.03
C PHE A 155 -12.02 -22.66 -28.55
N SER A 156 -12.21 -23.82 -27.92
CA SER A 156 -13.28 -24.75 -28.28
C SER A 156 -14.65 -24.33 -27.72
N GLU A 157 -14.64 -23.51 -26.64
CA GLU A 157 -15.85 -23.05 -25.98
C GLU A 157 -15.87 -21.49 -25.82
N PRO A 158 -15.87 -20.75 -26.94
CA PRO A 158 -15.92 -19.31 -26.90
C PRO A 158 -17.27 -18.82 -26.35
N LYS A 159 -17.25 -17.71 -25.62
CA LYS A 159 -18.44 -17.11 -24.99
C LYS A 159 -18.72 -15.73 -25.58
N ASP A 160 -19.84 -15.14 -25.21
CA ASP A 160 -20.09 -13.71 -25.42
C ASP A 160 -19.39 -12.84 -24.39
N ILE A 161 -19.28 -11.53 -24.68
CA ILE A 161 -18.82 -10.54 -23.71
C ILE A 161 -19.83 -10.47 -22.58
N ASP A 162 -19.35 -10.58 -21.36
CA ASP A 162 -20.14 -10.47 -20.14
C ASP A 162 -20.47 -9.01 -19.85
N LEU A 163 -21.69 -8.60 -20.16
CA LEU A 163 -22.12 -7.23 -20.01
C LEU A 163 -22.26 -6.81 -18.53
N ASP A 164 -22.44 -7.74 -17.61
CA ASP A 164 -22.55 -7.42 -16.19
C ASP A 164 -21.17 -7.09 -15.59
N LEU A 165 -20.14 -7.82 -16.00
CA LEU A 165 -18.74 -7.42 -15.70
C LEU A 165 -18.38 -6.05 -16.29
N VAL A 166 -18.84 -5.77 -17.52
CA VAL A 166 -18.64 -4.44 -18.16
C VAL A 166 -19.38 -3.35 -17.40
N LYS A 167 -20.62 -3.58 -16.96
CA LYS A 167 -21.39 -2.63 -16.13
C LYS A 167 -20.70 -2.37 -14.82
N ALA A 168 -20.21 -3.40 -14.14
CA ALA A 168 -19.47 -3.27 -12.88
C ALA A 168 -18.16 -2.46 -13.05
N TYR A 169 -17.41 -2.71 -14.14
CA TYR A 169 -16.24 -1.88 -14.50
C TYR A 169 -16.63 -0.42 -14.73
N ARG A 170 -17.68 -0.17 -15.52
CA ARG A 170 -18.18 1.20 -15.81
C ARG A 170 -18.58 1.91 -14.52
N ALA A 171 -19.36 1.25 -13.67
CA ALA A 171 -19.80 1.81 -12.39
C ALA A 171 -18.61 2.21 -11.51
N ARG A 172 -17.63 1.32 -11.34
CA ARG A 172 -16.40 1.63 -10.61
C ARG A 172 -15.67 2.83 -11.22
N ARG A 173 -15.48 2.82 -12.54
CA ARG A 173 -14.77 3.89 -13.25
C ARG A 173 -15.46 5.24 -13.09
N PHE A 174 -16.81 5.26 -13.11
CA PHE A 174 -17.61 6.47 -12.93
C PHE A 174 -17.52 7.01 -11.51
N LEU A 175 -17.64 6.16 -10.49
CA LEU A 175 -17.47 6.55 -9.09
C LEU A 175 -16.10 7.20 -8.86
N ASP A 176 -15.02 6.54 -9.27
CA ASP A 176 -13.66 7.05 -9.07
C ASP A 176 -13.44 8.37 -9.82
N LYS A 177 -14.06 8.50 -11.01
CA LYS A 177 -13.97 9.72 -11.83
C LYS A 177 -14.71 10.90 -11.20
N VAL A 178 -15.95 10.68 -10.77
CA VAL A 178 -16.80 11.69 -10.15
C VAL A 178 -16.15 12.21 -8.85
N ILE A 179 -15.81 11.31 -7.94
CA ILE A 179 -15.15 11.69 -6.69
C ILE A 179 -13.85 12.47 -6.97
N GLY A 180 -13.01 11.97 -7.86
CA GLY A 180 -11.75 12.64 -8.18
C GLY A 180 -11.94 14.04 -8.77
N PHE A 181 -12.94 14.25 -9.60
CA PHE A 181 -13.16 15.53 -10.30
C PHE A 181 -13.96 16.54 -9.47
N GLU A 182 -14.83 16.10 -8.58
CA GLU A 182 -15.65 17.00 -7.76
C GLU A 182 -14.97 17.30 -6.41
N LEU A 183 -14.35 16.31 -5.78
CA LEU A 183 -13.73 16.47 -4.46
C LEU A 183 -12.33 17.10 -4.51
N SER A 184 -11.51 16.78 -5.54
CA SER A 184 -10.16 17.35 -5.60
C SER A 184 -10.13 18.89 -5.70
N PRO A 185 -11.00 19.58 -6.47
CA PRO A 185 -11.07 21.03 -6.47
C PRO A 185 -11.41 21.65 -5.12
N LEU A 186 -12.25 20.98 -4.31
CA LEU A 186 -12.54 21.40 -2.95
C LEU A 186 -11.29 21.37 -2.08
N LEU A 187 -10.51 20.27 -2.14
CA LEU A 187 -9.23 20.18 -1.43
C LEU A 187 -8.25 21.27 -1.88
N TRP A 188 -8.26 21.63 -3.17
CA TRP A 188 -7.39 22.70 -3.68
C TRP A 188 -7.81 24.08 -3.15
N LYS A 189 -9.11 24.33 -3.03
CA LYS A 189 -9.65 25.58 -2.50
C LYS A 189 -9.38 25.71 -0.99
N LYS A 190 -9.59 24.63 -0.24
CA LYS A 190 -9.57 24.65 1.22
C LYS A 190 -8.19 24.32 1.83
N ILE A 191 -7.39 23.49 1.19
CA ILE A 191 -6.13 22.96 1.78
C ILE A 191 -4.92 23.40 0.95
N ALA A 192 -4.66 22.76 -0.20
CA ALA A 192 -3.53 23.07 -1.08
C ALA A 192 -3.73 22.52 -2.50
N ARG A 193 -3.15 23.18 -3.51
CA ARG A 193 -3.20 22.74 -4.90
C ARG A 193 -2.45 21.41 -5.10
N GLY A 194 -2.95 20.60 -6.03
CA GLY A 194 -2.33 19.31 -6.42
C GLY A 194 -2.74 18.11 -5.56
N LEU A 195 -3.54 18.32 -4.51
CA LEU A 195 -4.11 17.25 -3.72
C LEU A 195 -5.21 16.51 -4.50
N SER A 196 -5.47 15.27 -4.15
CA SER A 196 -6.58 14.50 -4.71
C SER A 196 -7.20 13.58 -3.66
N ALA A 197 -8.50 13.39 -3.75
CA ALA A 197 -9.21 12.38 -3.00
C ALA A 197 -9.76 11.32 -3.95
N GLY A 198 -10.03 10.15 -3.41
CA GLY A 198 -10.65 9.05 -4.13
C GLY A 198 -11.20 8.04 -3.14
N ARG A 199 -12.23 7.33 -3.53
CA ARG A 199 -13.03 6.45 -2.71
C ARG A 199 -12.21 5.51 -1.80
N VAL A 200 -11.29 4.75 -2.38
CA VAL A 200 -10.51 3.75 -1.62
C VAL A 200 -9.19 4.32 -1.08
N GLN A 201 -8.54 5.21 -1.83
CA GLN A 201 -7.27 5.81 -1.40
C GLN A 201 -7.42 6.69 -0.16
N SER A 202 -8.54 7.41 -0.02
CA SER A 202 -8.78 8.27 1.14
C SER A 202 -9.02 7.45 2.41
N VAL A 203 -9.73 6.34 2.29
CA VAL A 203 -9.96 5.41 3.40
C VAL A 203 -8.67 4.69 3.81
N ALA A 204 -7.80 4.33 2.85
CA ALA A 204 -6.48 3.80 3.16
C ALA A 204 -5.60 4.84 3.90
N LEU A 205 -5.69 6.10 3.51
CA LEU A 205 -5.02 7.21 4.22
C LEU A 205 -5.56 7.37 5.64
N ARG A 206 -6.88 7.33 5.84
CA ARG A 206 -7.51 7.33 7.17
C ARG A 206 -6.95 6.23 8.07
N LEU A 207 -6.83 5.01 7.56
CA LEU A 207 -6.31 3.87 8.33
C LEU A 207 -4.86 4.11 8.81
N LEU A 208 -4.04 4.71 7.95
CA LEU A 208 -2.67 5.07 8.29
C LEU A 208 -2.62 6.23 9.27
N ASP A 209 -3.49 7.23 9.10
CA ASP A 209 -3.60 8.40 9.97
C ASP A 209 -4.05 8.03 11.39
N GLU A 210 -5.07 7.18 11.53
CA GLU A 210 -5.52 6.65 12.83
C GLU A 210 -4.40 5.91 13.57
N ARG A 211 -3.59 5.12 12.83
CA ARG A 211 -2.42 4.45 13.38
C ARG A 211 -1.36 5.44 13.84
N GLU A 212 -1.05 6.43 13.04
CA GLU A 212 -0.06 7.45 13.37
C GLU A 212 -0.49 8.26 14.60
N ARG A 213 -1.77 8.66 14.68
CA ARG A 213 -2.34 9.32 15.87
C ARG A 213 -2.22 8.46 17.13
N SER A 214 -2.55 7.17 17.01
CA SER A 214 -2.41 6.23 18.13
C SER A 214 -0.97 6.13 18.63
N ILE A 215 0.03 6.27 17.74
CA ILE A 215 1.44 6.30 18.12
C ILE A 215 1.80 7.63 18.78
N GLN A 216 1.38 8.75 18.22
CA GLN A 216 1.70 10.08 18.73
C GLN A 216 1.05 10.39 20.08
N GLU A 217 -0.13 9.83 20.33
CA GLU A 217 -0.84 9.96 21.60
C GLU A 217 -0.33 8.98 22.67
N PHE A 218 0.37 7.93 22.25
CA PHE A 218 0.85 6.90 23.17
C PHE A 218 1.87 7.46 24.16
N ILE A 219 1.69 7.11 25.44
CA ILE A 219 2.59 7.43 26.52
C ILE A 219 3.22 6.12 26.99
N PRO A 220 4.52 5.91 26.78
CA PRO A 220 5.19 4.71 27.27
C PRO A 220 5.15 4.63 28.80
N GLU A 221 4.75 3.48 29.32
CA GLU A 221 4.75 3.19 30.75
C GLU A 221 5.90 2.23 31.08
N GLU A 222 6.62 2.52 32.16
CA GLU A 222 7.71 1.69 32.64
C GLU A 222 7.19 0.39 33.23
N PHE A 223 7.86 -0.72 32.91
CA PHE A 223 7.66 -2.01 33.55
C PHE A 223 8.97 -2.79 33.59
N TRP A 224 8.98 -3.85 34.42
CA TRP A 224 10.14 -4.71 34.61
C TRP A 224 9.86 -6.12 34.12
N GLU A 225 10.83 -6.75 33.49
CA GLU A 225 10.83 -8.18 33.19
C GLU A 225 11.85 -8.88 34.08
N VAL A 226 11.48 -10.05 34.60
CA VAL A 226 12.35 -10.89 35.41
C VAL A 226 12.44 -12.26 34.77
N ASN A 227 13.67 -12.65 34.41
CA ASN A 227 14.00 -13.93 33.85
C ASN A 227 15.16 -14.54 34.63
N ILE A 228 15.27 -15.86 34.67
CA ILE A 228 16.38 -16.55 35.33
C ILE A 228 17.07 -17.47 34.36
N ASP A 229 18.38 -17.50 34.45
CA ASP A 229 19.22 -18.51 33.84
C ASP A 229 19.66 -19.53 34.94
N VAL A 230 19.37 -20.77 34.69
CA VAL A 230 19.66 -21.87 35.64
C VAL A 230 20.45 -22.98 34.97
N LEU A 231 21.14 -23.78 35.78
CA LEU A 231 21.81 -24.99 35.33
C LEU A 231 21.06 -26.24 35.80
N SER A 232 20.86 -27.18 34.88
CA SER A 232 20.33 -28.51 35.18
C SER A 232 21.40 -29.38 35.91
N LYS A 233 21.04 -30.57 36.38
CA LYS A 233 21.98 -31.51 36.94
C LYS A 233 23.10 -31.92 35.97
N GLU A 234 22.83 -31.86 34.67
CA GLU A 234 23.80 -32.16 33.62
C GLU A 234 24.61 -30.92 33.21
N ASN A 235 24.51 -29.82 33.97
CA ASN A 235 25.23 -28.57 33.73
C ASN A 235 24.78 -27.84 32.44
N GLU A 236 23.58 -28.13 31.93
CA GLU A 236 23.02 -27.47 30.77
C GLU A 236 22.24 -26.20 31.17
N LYS A 237 22.44 -25.12 30.41
CA LYS A 237 21.79 -23.83 30.68
C LYS A 237 20.33 -23.83 30.20
N VAL A 238 19.44 -23.38 31.08
CA VAL A 238 18.02 -23.22 30.76
C VAL A 238 17.55 -21.84 31.21
N LYS A 239 16.87 -21.15 30.31
CA LYS A 239 16.23 -19.87 30.63
C LYS A 239 14.78 -20.08 31.02
N PHE A 240 14.39 -19.56 32.18
CA PHE A 240 13.00 -19.52 32.60
C PHE A 240 12.53 -18.06 32.62
N GLU A 241 11.34 -17.83 32.10
CA GLU A 241 10.69 -16.52 32.06
C GLU A 241 9.54 -16.47 33.07
N LEU A 242 9.38 -15.35 33.76
CA LEU A 242 8.24 -15.13 34.66
C LEU A 242 6.94 -15.18 33.84
N ASN A 243 6.06 -16.10 34.19
CA ASN A 243 4.81 -16.34 33.46
C ASN A 243 3.73 -15.33 33.88
N ARG A 244 3.48 -14.31 33.07
CA ARG A 244 2.42 -13.32 33.31
C ARG A 244 1.42 -13.31 32.17
N LYS A 245 0.15 -13.08 32.52
CA LYS A 245 -0.92 -12.88 31.53
C LYS A 245 -0.90 -11.44 31.03
N LYS A 246 -1.43 -11.19 29.85
CA LYS A 246 -1.58 -9.83 29.31
C LYS A 246 -2.52 -8.95 30.15
N SER A 247 -3.40 -9.55 30.94
CA SER A 247 -4.31 -8.85 31.85
C SER A 247 -3.69 -8.47 33.19
N ASP A 248 -2.50 -9.01 33.51
CA ASP A 248 -1.85 -8.74 34.78
C ASP A 248 -1.31 -7.30 34.79
N PRO A 249 -1.34 -6.60 35.93
CA PRO A 249 -0.75 -5.27 36.04
C PRO A 249 0.72 -5.27 35.65
N LEU A 250 1.23 -4.17 35.12
CA LEU A 250 2.66 -4.03 34.78
C LEU A 250 3.51 -4.23 36.04
N LEU A 251 4.57 -5.04 35.92
CA LEU A 251 5.49 -5.30 37.02
C LEU A 251 6.32 -4.04 37.33
N LYS A 252 6.20 -3.53 38.53
CA LYS A 252 6.97 -2.37 38.98
C LYS A 252 8.35 -2.79 39.52
N LYS A 253 9.22 -1.81 39.70
CA LYS A 253 10.58 -2.01 40.20
C LYS A 253 10.60 -2.75 41.53
N ASP A 254 9.79 -2.29 42.48
CA ASP A 254 9.74 -2.86 43.84
C ASP A 254 9.29 -4.31 43.85
N ASP A 255 8.30 -4.68 42.99
CA ASP A 255 7.85 -6.06 42.82
C ASP A 255 8.97 -6.92 42.20
N ALA A 256 9.71 -6.38 41.21
CA ALA A 256 10.83 -7.09 40.60
C ALA A 256 11.95 -7.35 41.61
N GLU A 257 12.28 -6.38 42.48
CA GLU A 257 13.27 -6.57 43.54
C GLU A 257 12.79 -7.58 44.58
N LEU A 258 11.51 -7.60 44.94
CA LEU A 258 10.93 -8.61 45.83
C LEU A 258 11.07 -10.02 45.24
N ILE A 259 10.75 -10.18 43.94
CA ILE A 259 10.90 -11.44 43.22
C ILE A 259 12.37 -11.91 43.21
N LYS A 260 13.31 -10.99 42.98
CA LYS A 260 14.74 -11.27 43.02
C LYS A 260 15.19 -11.79 44.40
N HIS A 261 14.72 -11.15 45.47
CA HIS A 261 15.00 -11.60 46.83
C HIS A 261 14.44 -13.03 47.05
N GLN A 262 13.22 -13.29 46.63
CA GLN A 262 12.59 -14.61 46.73
C GLN A 262 13.36 -15.68 45.94
N LEU A 263 13.88 -15.38 44.75
CA LEU A 263 14.68 -16.28 43.92
C LEU A 263 16.01 -16.65 44.58
N ASN A 264 16.64 -15.72 45.33
CA ASN A 264 17.88 -15.98 46.03
C ASN A 264 17.71 -16.77 47.35
N THR A 265 16.50 -16.77 47.91
CA THR A 265 16.23 -17.40 49.23
C THR A 265 15.51 -18.74 49.13
N ASN A 266 14.93 -19.06 47.97
CA ASN A 266 14.21 -20.31 47.77
C ASN A 266 14.97 -21.30 46.90
N GLU A 267 14.75 -22.57 47.14
CA GLU A 267 15.24 -23.65 46.27
C GLU A 267 14.46 -23.65 44.95
N LEU A 268 15.16 -23.69 43.83
CA LEU A 268 14.53 -23.72 42.52
C LEU A 268 14.31 -25.18 42.09
N LYS A 269 13.09 -25.65 42.25
CA LYS A 269 12.70 -27.02 41.93
C LYS A 269 11.69 -27.04 40.77
N ILE A 270 11.85 -27.96 39.84
CA ILE A 270 10.88 -28.19 38.76
C ILE A 270 9.62 -28.81 39.35
N ASN A 271 8.51 -28.10 39.30
CA ASN A 271 7.25 -28.54 39.84
C ASN A 271 6.41 -29.36 38.84
N GLU A 272 6.51 -29.01 37.56
CA GLU A 272 5.68 -29.65 36.52
C GLU A 272 6.44 -29.63 35.18
N ILE A 273 6.38 -30.76 34.46
CA ILE A 273 6.82 -30.84 33.06
C ILE A 273 5.64 -31.32 32.22
N SER A 274 5.25 -30.52 31.26
CA SER A 274 4.17 -30.84 30.31
C SER A 274 4.72 -31.02 28.90
N LYS A 275 4.50 -32.19 28.30
CA LYS A 275 4.85 -32.49 26.90
C LYS A 275 3.55 -32.66 26.11
N LYS A 276 3.39 -31.84 25.05
CA LYS A 276 2.17 -31.85 24.23
C LYS A 276 2.52 -31.91 22.75
N PRO A 277 1.93 -32.85 21.99
CA PRO A 277 2.06 -32.83 20.54
C PRO A 277 1.31 -31.61 19.97
N VAL A 278 1.96 -30.89 19.06
CA VAL A 278 1.41 -29.72 18.37
C VAL A 278 1.54 -29.92 16.87
N LYS A 279 0.41 -29.86 16.16
CA LYS A 279 0.37 -29.93 14.71
C LYS A 279 0.25 -28.53 14.11
N VAL A 280 1.10 -28.21 13.14
CA VAL A 280 1.08 -26.96 12.38
C VAL A 280 0.64 -27.26 10.96
N LYS A 281 -0.50 -26.67 10.57
CA LYS A 281 -1.05 -26.87 9.22
C LYS A 281 -0.35 -26.02 8.18
N PRO A 282 -0.20 -26.51 6.94
CA PRO A 282 0.20 -25.67 5.84
C PRO A 282 -0.80 -24.56 5.58
N LYS A 283 -0.32 -23.43 5.09
CA LYS A 283 -1.19 -22.31 4.70
C LYS A 283 -1.83 -22.57 3.34
N PRO A 284 -3.00 -22.01 3.04
CA PRO A 284 -3.64 -22.11 1.72
C PRO A 284 -2.72 -21.65 0.57
N PRO A 285 -2.96 -22.07 -0.67
CA PRO A 285 -2.34 -21.49 -1.85
C PRO A 285 -2.49 -19.97 -1.89
N PHE A 286 -1.65 -19.29 -2.65
CA PHE A 286 -1.68 -17.84 -2.68
C PHE A 286 -2.92 -17.28 -3.39
N ILE A 287 -3.50 -16.26 -2.78
CA ILE A 287 -4.31 -15.25 -3.42
C ILE A 287 -3.47 -13.97 -3.58
N THR A 288 -3.95 -12.99 -4.32
CA THR A 288 -3.19 -11.74 -4.59
C THR A 288 -2.63 -11.10 -3.33
N SER A 289 -3.47 -10.92 -2.30
CA SER A 289 -3.08 -10.26 -1.05
C SER A 289 -2.02 -11.06 -0.28
N THR A 290 -2.18 -12.37 -0.15
CA THR A 290 -1.23 -13.22 0.57
C THR A 290 0.08 -13.40 -0.19
N LEU A 291 0.06 -13.37 -1.53
CA LEU A 291 1.27 -13.31 -2.36
C LEU A 291 2.04 -12.02 -2.11
N GLN A 292 1.37 -10.87 -2.16
CA GLN A 292 1.97 -9.57 -1.89
C GLN A 292 2.59 -9.51 -0.48
N GLN A 293 1.89 -10.00 0.54
CA GLN A 293 2.37 -10.07 1.91
C GLN A 293 3.62 -10.96 2.03
N SER A 294 3.60 -12.15 1.43
CA SER A 294 4.71 -13.09 1.50
C SER A 294 5.93 -12.63 0.69
N ALA A 295 5.73 -12.04 -0.47
CA ALA A 295 6.80 -11.45 -1.27
C ALA A 295 7.47 -10.27 -0.55
N SER A 296 6.67 -9.44 0.13
CA SER A 296 7.20 -8.32 0.93
C SER A 296 8.04 -8.82 2.12
N THR A 297 7.57 -9.81 2.84
CA THR A 297 8.26 -10.30 4.06
C THR A 297 9.46 -11.18 3.74
N ARG A 298 9.37 -12.05 2.73
CA ARG A 298 10.41 -13.07 2.43
C ARG A 298 11.41 -12.61 1.36
N LEU A 299 10.96 -11.83 0.36
CA LEU A 299 11.80 -11.39 -0.76
C LEU A 299 12.14 -9.89 -0.70
N GLY A 300 11.49 -9.12 0.20
CA GLY A 300 11.65 -7.68 0.27
C GLY A 300 11.06 -6.93 -0.93
N PHE A 301 10.14 -7.55 -1.68
CA PHE A 301 9.48 -6.92 -2.81
C PHE A 301 8.35 -6.03 -2.31
N ASN A 302 8.27 -4.80 -2.81
CA ASN A 302 7.07 -3.99 -2.59
C ASN A 302 5.89 -4.52 -3.43
N VAL A 303 4.67 -4.10 -3.08
CA VAL A 303 3.43 -4.59 -3.71
C VAL A 303 3.44 -4.39 -5.22
N LYS A 304 3.86 -3.22 -5.71
CA LYS A 304 3.94 -2.90 -7.13
C LYS A 304 4.95 -3.80 -7.88
N ARG A 305 6.11 -4.05 -7.27
CA ARG A 305 7.14 -4.95 -7.83
C ARG A 305 6.63 -6.37 -7.90
N THR A 306 5.98 -6.86 -6.84
CA THR A 306 5.38 -8.19 -6.80
C THR A 306 4.40 -8.41 -7.95
N MET A 307 3.46 -7.48 -8.15
CA MET A 307 2.46 -7.60 -9.21
C MET A 307 3.07 -7.51 -10.62
N ARG A 308 4.08 -6.66 -10.81
CA ARG A 308 4.81 -6.58 -12.10
C ARG A 308 5.52 -7.88 -12.44
N VAL A 309 6.17 -8.51 -11.47
CA VAL A 309 6.89 -9.78 -11.67
C VAL A 309 5.90 -10.92 -11.86
N ALA A 310 4.81 -10.98 -11.08
CA ALA A 310 3.76 -11.97 -11.24
C ALA A 310 3.08 -11.88 -12.62
N GLN A 311 2.82 -10.66 -13.13
CA GLN A 311 2.28 -10.44 -14.47
C GLN A 311 3.18 -11.05 -15.54
N LYS A 312 4.49 -10.85 -15.44
CA LYS A 312 5.45 -11.44 -16.39
C LYS A 312 5.46 -12.97 -16.36
N LEU A 313 5.42 -13.56 -15.16
CA LEU A 313 5.35 -15.02 -15.00
C LEU A 313 4.06 -15.59 -15.60
N TYR A 314 2.93 -14.94 -15.38
CA TYR A 314 1.65 -15.31 -15.97
C TYR A 314 1.67 -15.21 -17.50
N GLU A 315 2.10 -14.08 -18.07
CA GLU A 315 2.18 -13.86 -19.50
C GLU A 315 3.14 -14.83 -20.22
N ALA A 316 4.15 -15.30 -19.51
CA ALA A 316 5.07 -16.33 -19.99
C ALA A 316 4.55 -17.76 -19.79
N GLY A 317 3.40 -17.95 -19.11
CA GLY A 317 2.76 -19.24 -18.91
C GLY A 317 3.29 -20.06 -17.74
N TYR A 318 4.03 -19.46 -16.82
CA TYR A 318 4.62 -20.17 -15.67
C TYR A 318 3.69 -20.27 -14.47
N ILE A 319 2.76 -19.33 -14.30
CA ILE A 319 1.79 -19.32 -13.19
C ILE A 319 0.38 -19.05 -13.71
N THR A 320 -0.63 -19.39 -12.91
CA THR A 320 -2.01 -19.00 -13.12
C THR A 320 -2.19 -17.49 -12.95
N TYR A 321 -3.36 -16.97 -13.31
CA TYR A 321 -3.68 -15.55 -13.20
C TYR A 321 -3.49 -15.05 -11.77
N MET A 322 -2.73 -13.98 -11.62
CA MET A 322 -2.25 -13.50 -10.32
C MET A 322 -3.22 -12.56 -9.59
N ARG A 323 -4.30 -12.09 -10.24
CA ARG A 323 -5.33 -11.26 -9.61
C ARG A 323 -6.53 -12.13 -9.24
N THR A 324 -6.48 -12.76 -8.09
CA THR A 324 -7.50 -13.65 -7.55
C THR A 324 -7.68 -13.48 -6.05
N ASP A 325 -8.86 -13.66 -5.57
CA ASP A 325 -9.25 -13.74 -4.16
C ASP A 325 -9.64 -15.16 -3.74
N ALA A 326 -9.63 -16.12 -4.67
CA ALA A 326 -9.97 -17.51 -4.43
C ALA A 326 -8.71 -18.36 -4.15
N PRO A 327 -8.61 -19.05 -3.01
CA PRO A 327 -7.56 -20.02 -2.72
C PRO A 327 -7.86 -21.41 -3.28
N SER A 328 -8.98 -21.60 -4.01
CA SER A 328 -9.41 -22.85 -4.58
C SER A 328 -8.47 -23.36 -5.67
N LEU A 329 -8.40 -24.65 -5.83
CA LEU A 329 -7.57 -25.36 -6.82
C LEU A 329 -8.45 -26.25 -7.69
N SER A 330 -8.11 -26.36 -8.97
CA SER A 330 -8.73 -27.33 -9.88
C SER A 330 -8.35 -28.77 -9.48
N LYS A 331 -9.18 -29.74 -9.82
CA LYS A 331 -8.91 -31.15 -9.55
C LYS A 331 -7.60 -31.63 -10.19
N ASP A 332 -7.31 -31.17 -11.39
CA ASP A 332 -6.10 -31.54 -12.12
C ASP A 332 -4.86 -30.97 -11.42
N SER A 333 -4.89 -29.71 -10.99
CA SER A 333 -3.77 -29.12 -10.27
C SER A 333 -3.49 -29.79 -8.90
N ILE A 334 -4.55 -30.23 -8.22
CA ILE A 334 -4.42 -31.02 -7.01
C ILE A 334 -3.76 -32.35 -7.30
N ASN A 335 -4.20 -33.06 -8.34
CA ASN A 335 -3.62 -34.33 -8.74
C ASN A 335 -2.15 -34.20 -9.14
N ASP A 336 -1.80 -33.17 -9.92
CA ASP A 336 -0.42 -32.89 -10.30
C ASP A 336 0.48 -32.64 -9.09
N ALA A 337 0.00 -31.85 -8.12
CA ALA A 337 0.73 -31.61 -6.88
C ALA A 337 0.92 -32.92 -6.08
N ARG A 338 -0.11 -33.73 -5.98
CA ARG A 338 -0.08 -34.99 -5.25
C ARG A 338 0.85 -36.01 -5.91
N ASN A 339 0.82 -36.12 -7.24
CA ASN A 339 1.74 -36.96 -8.03
C ASN A 339 3.20 -36.52 -7.78
N TYR A 340 3.46 -35.20 -7.85
CA TYR A 340 4.78 -34.68 -7.56
C TYR A 340 5.26 -35.04 -6.14
N ILE A 341 4.38 -34.88 -5.12
CA ILE A 341 4.68 -35.19 -3.73
C ILE A 341 5.02 -36.68 -3.57
N SER A 342 4.20 -37.57 -4.10
CA SER A 342 4.41 -39.01 -4.05
C SER A 342 5.73 -39.41 -4.72
N GLU A 343 5.99 -38.95 -5.95
CA GLU A 343 7.15 -39.33 -6.75
C GLU A 343 8.46 -38.72 -6.25
N GLN A 344 8.46 -37.45 -5.82
CA GLN A 344 9.69 -36.71 -5.54
C GLN A 344 10.01 -36.59 -4.04
N LEU A 345 9.01 -36.69 -3.15
CA LEU A 345 9.16 -36.54 -1.72
C LEU A 345 8.87 -37.83 -0.95
N GLY A 346 8.05 -38.71 -1.50
CA GLY A 346 7.65 -39.99 -0.95
C GLY A 346 6.28 -39.99 -0.29
N GLU A 347 5.68 -41.18 -0.17
CA GLU A 347 4.32 -41.41 0.33
C GLU A 347 4.07 -40.85 1.73
N ASN A 348 5.07 -40.76 2.58
CA ASN A 348 4.97 -40.21 3.93
C ASN A 348 4.60 -38.70 3.91
N TYR A 349 4.88 -38.01 2.80
CA TYR A 349 4.55 -36.60 2.59
C TYR A 349 3.23 -36.38 1.83
N LEU A 350 2.48 -37.45 1.58
CA LEU A 350 1.18 -37.40 0.94
C LEU A 350 0.06 -37.55 1.98
N THR A 351 -0.91 -36.66 1.97
CA THR A 351 -2.11 -36.78 2.82
C THR A 351 -3.06 -37.85 2.28
N ASN A 352 -3.81 -38.56 3.16
CA ASN A 352 -4.77 -39.58 2.74
C ASN A 352 -5.85 -39.03 1.80
N ALA A 353 -6.26 -37.77 1.99
CA ALA A 353 -7.21 -37.09 1.11
C ALA A 353 -6.66 -35.74 0.67
N PRO A 354 -7.05 -35.24 -0.50
CA PRO A 354 -6.69 -33.91 -0.96
C PRO A 354 -7.10 -32.82 0.04
N ARG A 355 -6.29 -31.82 0.21
CA ARG A 355 -6.66 -30.61 0.98
C ARG A 355 -7.44 -29.68 0.08
N ILE A 356 -8.69 -29.43 0.44
CA ILE A 356 -9.57 -28.52 -0.27
C ILE A 356 -9.59 -27.19 0.46
N TYR A 357 -9.43 -26.10 -0.29
CA TYR A 357 -9.50 -24.74 0.20
C TYR A 357 -10.67 -24.04 -0.50
N SER A 358 -11.64 -23.56 0.27
CA SER A 358 -12.74 -22.74 -0.21
C SER A 358 -12.40 -21.26 -0.09
N GLY A 359 -12.86 -20.45 -1.04
CA GLY A 359 -12.86 -18.99 -0.93
C GLY A 359 -13.91 -18.49 0.07
N ASN A 360 -13.90 -17.17 0.30
CA ASN A 360 -15.01 -16.51 0.96
C ASN A 360 -16.29 -16.66 0.12
N GLU A 361 -17.47 -16.59 0.74
CA GLU A 361 -18.78 -16.72 0.07
C GLU A 361 -18.96 -15.76 -1.13
N ASN A 362 -18.21 -14.68 -1.17
CA ASN A 362 -18.21 -13.68 -2.25
C ASN A 362 -17.05 -13.86 -3.27
N ALA A 363 -16.25 -14.93 -3.17
CA ALA A 363 -15.22 -15.20 -4.18
C ALA A 363 -15.86 -15.59 -5.51
N GLN A 364 -15.38 -15.03 -6.61
CA GLN A 364 -15.88 -15.38 -7.93
C GLN A 364 -15.56 -16.87 -8.21
N GLU A 365 -16.57 -17.70 -8.41
CA GLU A 365 -16.44 -19.17 -8.57
C GLU A 365 -15.48 -19.61 -9.69
N ALA A 366 -15.20 -18.74 -10.66
CA ALA A 366 -14.32 -19.02 -11.78
C ALA A 366 -12.83 -18.78 -11.49
N HIS A 367 -12.47 -18.26 -10.31
CA HIS A 367 -11.10 -17.93 -9.98
C HIS A 367 -10.40 -19.09 -9.26
N GLU A 368 -9.17 -19.36 -9.69
CA GLU A 368 -8.26 -20.31 -9.07
C GLU A 368 -7.13 -19.56 -8.33
N ALA A 369 -6.50 -20.20 -7.35
CA ALA A 369 -5.36 -19.67 -6.63
C ALA A 369 -4.15 -19.41 -7.56
N VAL A 370 -3.24 -18.55 -7.11
CA VAL A 370 -1.95 -18.34 -7.77
C VAL A 370 -1.05 -19.55 -7.53
N ARG A 371 -0.78 -20.31 -8.56
CA ARG A 371 0.03 -21.53 -8.55
C ARG A 371 0.91 -21.68 -9.79
N PRO A 372 1.93 -22.52 -9.78
CA PRO A 372 2.63 -22.90 -11.00
C PRO A 372 1.67 -23.64 -11.96
N THR A 373 1.88 -23.48 -13.26
CA THR A 373 1.15 -24.20 -14.30
C THR A 373 1.66 -25.63 -14.50
N ASN A 374 2.89 -25.89 -14.09
CA ASN A 374 3.52 -27.21 -14.12
C ASN A 374 4.28 -27.44 -12.79
N THR A 375 3.80 -28.37 -11.97
CA THR A 375 4.36 -28.68 -10.66
C THR A 375 5.76 -29.31 -10.75
N PHE A 376 6.06 -30.03 -11.83
CA PHE A 376 7.36 -30.68 -12.02
C PHE A 376 8.45 -29.72 -12.48
N LEU A 377 8.12 -28.51 -12.91
CA LEU A 377 9.07 -27.48 -13.29
C LEU A 377 9.58 -26.76 -12.02
N LYS A 378 10.81 -27.01 -11.64
CA LYS A 378 11.45 -26.38 -10.47
C LYS A 378 12.06 -25.03 -10.82
N SER A 379 12.24 -24.17 -9.82
CA SER A 379 12.89 -22.88 -10.01
C SER A 379 14.33 -22.96 -10.53
N SER A 380 15.03 -24.07 -10.30
CA SER A 380 16.35 -24.38 -10.85
C SER A 380 16.36 -24.53 -12.39
N ASP A 381 15.23 -24.89 -12.97
CA ASP A 381 15.11 -25.23 -14.38
C ASP A 381 14.77 -23.98 -15.23
N LEU A 382 14.52 -22.84 -14.58
CA LEU A 382 14.08 -21.59 -15.20
C LEU A 382 15.27 -20.70 -15.62
N LEU A 383 16.07 -21.20 -16.54
CA LEU A 383 17.34 -20.55 -16.98
C LEU A 383 17.14 -19.23 -17.74
N ASN A 384 15.97 -18.99 -18.30
CA ASN A 384 15.67 -17.81 -19.14
C ASN A 384 14.95 -16.68 -18.38
N LEU A 385 14.74 -16.82 -17.07
CA LEU A 385 14.06 -15.83 -16.23
C LEU A 385 15.07 -15.00 -15.45
N SER A 386 14.65 -13.77 -15.12
CA SER A 386 15.42 -12.93 -14.21
C SER A 386 15.41 -13.49 -12.81
N GLU A 387 16.40 -13.13 -11.99
CA GLU A 387 16.49 -13.54 -10.59
C GLU A 387 15.22 -13.20 -9.78
N GLU A 388 14.58 -12.06 -10.07
CA GLU A 388 13.31 -11.66 -9.45
C GLU A 388 12.17 -12.63 -9.79
N GLU A 389 12.08 -13.02 -11.05
CA GLU A 389 11.06 -13.94 -11.55
C GLU A 389 11.26 -15.34 -10.95
N VAL A 390 12.49 -15.82 -10.91
CA VAL A 390 12.84 -17.11 -10.28
C VAL A 390 12.51 -17.13 -8.78
N LYS A 391 12.85 -16.06 -8.05
CA LYS A 391 12.54 -15.95 -6.60
C LYS A 391 11.03 -15.95 -6.34
N LEU A 392 10.26 -15.19 -7.13
CA LEU A 392 8.81 -15.14 -6.97
C LEU A 392 8.15 -16.45 -7.37
N TYR A 393 8.59 -17.06 -8.48
CA TYR A 393 8.12 -18.38 -8.89
C TYR A 393 8.35 -19.44 -7.80
N LYS A 394 9.58 -19.48 -7.25
CA LYS A 394 9.91 -20.39 -6.15
C LYS A 394 8.98 -20.20 -4.95
N LEU A 395 8.71 -18.95 -4.57
CA LEU A 395 7.81 -18.64 -3.45
C LEU A 395 6.40 -19.19 -3.70
N ILE A 396 5.89 -19.03 -4.93
CA ILE A 396 4.56 -19.52 -5.36
C ILE A 396 4.56 -21.06 -5.37
N TRP A 397 5.57 -21.65 -5.95
CA TRP A 397 5.72 -23.09 -6.06
C TRP A 397 5.81 -23.78 -4.70
N ASP A 398 6.70 -23.28 -3.81
CA ASP A 398 6.85 -23.79 -2.44
C ASP A 398 5.53 -23.77 -1.68
N ARG A 399 4.74 -22.69 -1.80
CA ARG A 399 3.44 -22.56 -1.14
C ARG A 399 2.41 -23.52 -1.70
N PHE A 400 2.36 -23.67 -3.01
CA PHE A 400 1.40 -24.55 -3.69
C PHE A 400 1.64 -26.01 -3.31
N VAL A 401 2.86 -26.51 -3.44
CA VAL A 401 3.20 -27.89 -3.09
C VAL A 401 2.97 -28.14 -1.59
N ALA A 402 3.47 -27.24 -0.73
CA ALA A 402 3.27 -27.32 0.71
C ALA A 402 1.79 -27.40 1.11
N SER A 403 0.90 -26.74 0.35
CA SER A 403 -0.53 -26.72 0.64
C SER A 403 -1.19 -28.10 0.56
N GLN A 404 -0.63 -29.05 -0.20
CA GLN A 404 -1.12 -30.41 -0.34
C GLN A 404 -0.39 -31.45 0.55
N MET A 405 0.61 -30.99 1.34
CA MET A 405 1.41 -31.86 2.21
C MET A 405 0.78 -32.01 3.62
N PRO A 406 1.19 -33.02 4.42
CA PRO A 406 0.74 -33.18 5.80
C PRO A 406 1.24 -32.06 6.73
N ASP A 407 0.62 -31.98 7.89
CA ASP A 407 1.00 -31.06 8.95
C ASP A 407 2.45 -31.34 9.41
N ALA A 408 3.15 -30.30 9.82
CA ALA A 408 4.37 -30.47 10.59
C ALA A 408 4.01 -30.80 12.05
N GLU A 409 4.67 -31.79 12.63
CA GLU A 409 4.41 -32.23 13.98
C GLU A 409 5.58 -31.88 14.90
N TYR A 410 5.24 -31.27 16.02
CA TYR A 410 6.20 -30.86 17.04
C TYR A 410 5.80 -31.42 18.39
N LEU A 411 6.78 -31.65 19.22
CA LEU A 411 6.61 -31.90 20.65
C LEU A 411 6.94 -30.62 21.40
N SER A 412 5.93 -29.97 21.97
CA SER A 412 6.13 -28.77 22.80
C SER A 412 6.31 -29.20 24.25
N THR A 413 7.47 -28.88 24.82
CA THR A 413 7.81 -29.14 26.24
C THR A 413 7.74 -27.82 27.01
N SER A 414 7.12 -27.83 28.17
CA SER A 414 7.16 -26.71 29.12
C SER A 414 7.49 -27.20 30.50
N ALA A 415 8.50 -26.61 31.13
CA ALA A 415 8.89 -26.87 32.52
C ALA A 415 8.50 -25.66 33.36
N LYS A 416 7.96 -25.89 34.56
CA LYS A 416 7.54 -24.86 35.50
C LYS A 416 8.28 -24.93 36.81
N ILE A 417 8.66 -23.78 37.35
CA ILE A 417 9.20 -23.57 38.68
C ILE A 417 8.27 -22.63 39.40
N ASN A 418 7.86 -22.99 40.62
CA ASN A 418 7.07 -22.14 41.48
C ASN A 418 7.97 -21.55 42.57
N VAL A 419 8.00 -20.22 42.66
CA VAL A 419 8.70 -19.50 43.70
C VAL A 419 7.69 -18.60 44.41
N ASN A 420 7.17 -19.06 45.53
CA ASN A 420 6.01 -18.49 46.22
C ASN A 420 4.79 -18.40 45.25
N GLU A 421 4.27 -17.21 45.02
CA GLU A 421 3.17 -16.99 44.08
C GLU A 421 3.61 -16.83 42.62
N ASN A 422 4.91 -16.77 42.36
CA ASN A 422 5.46 -16.53 41.03
C ASN A 422 5.75 -17.84 40.32
N ILE A 423 5.29 -17.96 39.08
CA ILE A 423 5.52 -19.13 38.23
C ILE A 423 6.51 -18.74 37.13
N PHE A 424 7.63 -19.44 37.06
CA PHE A 424 8.60 -19.33 35.97
C PHE A 424 8.45 -20.49 35.02
N VAL A 425 8.51 -20.23 33.71
CA VAL A 425 8.29 -21.24 32.67
C VAL A 425 9.41 -21.21 31.64
N ALA A 426 10.00 -22.36 31.40
CA ALA A 426 10.84 -22.62 30.24
C ALA A 426 10.01 -23.35 29.18
N ARG A 427 10.16 -22.95 27.89
CA ARG A 427 9.44 -23.57 26.78
C ARG A 427 10.43 -24.00 25.72
N GLY A 428 10.26 -25.22 25.26
CA GLY A 428 11.01 -25.75 24.12
C GLY A 428 10.10 -26.43 23.12
N ARG A 429 10.61 -26.63 21.93
CA ARG A 429 9.88 -27.24 20.83
C ARG A 429 10.83 -28.10 20.00
N GLU A 430 10.51 -29.37 19.89
CA GLU A 430 11.25 -30.36 19.11
C GLU A 430 10.45 -30.72 17.85
N LEU A 431 11.11 -30.77 16.69
CA LEU A 431 10.49 -31.21 15.44
C LEU A 431 10.43 -32.73 15.40
N VAL A 432 9.23 -33.29 15.38
CA VAL A 432 8.99 -34.75 15.29
C VAL A 432 8.85 -35.20 13.84
N PHE A 433 8.07 -34.43 13.06
CA PHE A 433 7.88 -34.67 11.62
C PHE A 433 7.79 -33.33 10.87
N ASP A 434 8.65 -33.18 9.87
CA ASP A 434 8.78 -31.92 9.14
C ASP A 434 7.55 -31.59 8.25
N GLY A 435 6.82 -32.60 7.76
CA GLY A 435 5.63 -32.42 6.94
C GLY A 435 5.84 -31.39 5.82
N PHE A 436 4.95 -30.40 5.72
CA PHE A 436 5.06 -29.35 4.69
C PHE A 436 6.29 -28.46 4.80
N THR A 437 6.95 -28.41 5.98
CA THR A 437 8.15 -27.59 6.17
C THR A 437 9.36 -28.11 5.41
N LYS A 438 9.30 -29.37 4.93
CA LYS A 438 10.26 -29.96 3.99
C LYS A 438 10.44 -29.09 2.75
N VAL A 439 9.35 -28.55 2.23
CA VAL A 439 9.32 -27.70 1.02
C VAL A 439 9.31 -26.22 1.41
N GLN A 440 8.42 -25.82 2.31
CA GLN A 440 8.28 -24.44 2.73
C GLN A 440 8.84 -24.22 4.13
N LYS A 441 10.16 -23.95 4.21
CA LYS A 441 10.81 -23.70 5.50
C LYS A 441 10.12 -22.58 6.28
N THR A 442 9.81 -22.84 7.53
CA THR A 442 9.44 -21.85 8.53
C THR A 442 10.68 -21.21 9.16
N SER A 443 10.55 -20.10 9.89
CA SER A 443 11.71 -19.49 10.53
C SER A 443 12.27 -20.41 11.63
N THR A 444 13.57 -20.58 11.67
CA THR A 444 14.30 -21.45 12.61
C THR A 444 14.24 -21.00 14.08
N LYS A 445 13.63 -19.84 14.37
CA LYS A 445 13.49 -19.33 15.76
C LYS A 445 12.54 -20.17 16.64
N ASP A 446 11.81 -21.12 16.07
CA ASP A 446 10.80 -21.91 16.77
C ASP A 446 11.33 -23.29 17.24
N GLU A 447 12.63 -23.57 17.12
CA GLU A 447 13.24 -24.87 17.43
C GLU A 447 14.27 -24.75 18.58
N GLU A 448 13.93 -24.03 19.65
CA GLU A 448 14.71 -24.10 20.89
C GLU A 448 14.36 -25.42 21.64
N MET A 449 15.23 -26.37 21.60
CA MET A 449 15.10 -27.59 22.40
C MET A 449 15.43 -27.30 23.86
N LEU A 450 14.57 -27.75 24.78
CA LEU A 450 14.94 -27.81 26.18
C LEU A 450 15.80 -29.04 26.42
N PRO A 451 16.81 -28.94 27.29
CA PRO A 451 17.55 -30.13 27.73
C PRO A 451 16.62 -31.11 28.46
N THR A 452 17.13 -32.31 28.73
CA THR A 452 16.38 -33.31 29.48
C THR A 452 16.25 -32.85 30.93
N LEU A 453 15.02 -32.51 31.29
CA LEU A 453 14.62 -32.06 32.63
C LEU A 453 13.65 -33.07 33.25
N ASN A 454 13.72 -33.21 34.58
CA ASN A 454 12.85 -34.12 35.34
C ASN A 454 12.04 -33.37 36.39
N GLU A 455 10.79 -33.80 36.63
CA GLU A 455 10.00 -33.26 37.74
C GLU A 455 10.70 -33.56 39.07
N GLY A 456 10.67 -32.57 39.94
CA GLY A 456 11.37 -32.68 41.21
C GLY A 456 12.89 -32.38 41.17
N GLU A 457 13.44 -32.08 39.99
CA GLU A 457 14.84 -31.71 39.83
C GLU A 457 15.12 -30.34 40.45
N ILE A 458 16.21 -30.25 41.22
CA ILE A 458 16.68 -28.98 41.80
C ILE A 458 17.66 -28.37 40.80
N LEU A 459 17.45 -27.12 40.48
CA LEU A 459 18.22 -26.33 39.54
C LEU A 459 19.15 -25.38 40.28
N ILE A 460 20.29 -25.11 39.71
CA ILE A 460 21.26 -24.15 40.26
C ILE A 460 21.01 -22.80 39.59
N LEU A 461 20.73 -21.78 40.37
CA LEU A 461 20.56 -20.42 39.87
C LEU A 461 21.93 -19.88 39.42
N GLU A 462 22.09 -19.54 38.14
CA GLU A 462 23.29 -18.93 37.57
C GLU A 462 23.16 -17.40 37.57
N LYS A 463 22.00 -16.89 37.09
CA LYS A 463 21.79 -15.46 36.93
C LYS A 463 20.33 -15.09 37.02
N ILE A 464 20.04 -13.94 37.64
CA ILE A 464 18.75 -13.28 37.59
C ILE A 464 18.90 -12.09 36.66
N ASN A 465 18.13 -12.07 35.59
CA ASN A 465 18.06 -10.97 34.63
C ASN A 465 16.83 -10.11 34.94
N GLN A 466 17.08 -8.91 35.44
CA GLN A 466 16.05 -7.89 35.62
C GLN A 466 16.27 -6.82 34.57
N GLU A 467 15.26 -6.56 33.74
CA GLU A 467 15.34 -5.58 32.66
C GLU A 467 14.21 -4.58 32.80
N GLN A 468 14.59 -3.29 32.87
CA GLN A 468 13.67 -2.19 32.75
C GLN A 468 13.22 -2.10 31.30
N LYS A 469 11.92 -2.07 31.06
CA LYS A 469 11.31 -1.92 29.74
C LYS A 469 10.19 -0.90 29.79
N PHE A 470 9.79 -0.46 28.61
CA PHE A 470 8.65 0.42 28.44
C PHE A 470 7.65 -0.23 27.50
N THR A 471 6.36 0.05 27.75
CA THR A 471 5.31 -0.36 26.83
C THR A 471 5.53 0.29 25.47
N LYS A 472 5.19 -0.44 24.40
CA LYS A 472 5.45 0.00 23.03
C LYS A 472 4.17 0.46 22.36
N PRO A 473 4.21 1.51 21.55
CA PRO A 473 3.07 1.91 20.72
C PRO A 473 2.75 0.85 19.68
N PRO A 474 1.55 0.87 19.08
CA PRO A 474 1.23 -0.01 17.97
C PRO A 474 2.18 0.25 16.80
N ALA A 475 2.76 -0.80 16.23
CA ALA A 475 3.71 -0.67 15.13
C ALA A 475 3.06 -0.04 13.89
N ARG A 476 3.80 0.84 13.18
CA ARG A 476 3.37 1.39 11.88
C ARG A 476 3.16 0.28 10.86
N PHE A 477 2.22 0.49 9.96
CA PHE A 477 1.96 -0.45 8.89
C PHE A 477 3.15 -0.56 7.93
N SER A 478 3.51 -1.78 7.58
CA SER A 478 4.25 -2.07 6.35
C SER A 478 3.27 -2.20 5.19
N GLU A 479 3.75 -2.21 3.94
CA GLU A 479 2.88 -2.48 2.78
C GLU A 479 2.10 -3.79 2.95
N ALA A 480 2.77 -4.85 3.41
CA ALA A 480 2.13 -6.14 3.67
C ALA A 480 1.04 -6.07 4.75
N ALA A 481 1.29 -5.33 5.83
CA ALA A 481 0.33 -5.17 6.90
C ALA A 481 -0.87 -4.31 6.47
N LEU A 482 -0.63 -3.28 5.66
CA LEU A 482 -1.70 -2.44 5.09
C LEU A 482 -2.59 -3.23 4.14
N VAL A 483 -2.02 -4.03 3.24
CA VAL A 483 -2.79 -4.91 2.34
C VAL A 483 -3.68 -5.87 3.15
N ARG A 484 -3.11 -6.50 4.18
CA ARG A 484 -3.86 -7.41 5.07
C ARG A 484 -5.03 -6.71 5.76
N GLU A 485 -4.82 -5.49 6.26
CA GLU A 485 -5.87 -4.76 6.96
C GLU A 485 -6.97 -4.27 6.01
N LEU A 486 -6.60 -3.82 4.81
CA LEU A 486 -7.56 -3.45 3.76
C LEU A 486 -8.42 -4.66 3.35
N GLU A 487 -7.79 -5.82 3.11
CA GLU A 487 -8.48 -7.07 2.79
C GLU A 487 -9.44 -7.49 3.92
N LYS A 488 -8.96 -7.50 5.17
CA LYS A 488 -9.77 -7.84 6.34
C LYS A 488 -11.03 -6.96 6.49
N LYS A 489 -10.91 -5.69 6.10
CA LYS A 489 -12.01 -4.73 6.12
C LYS A 489 -12.86 -4.73 4.83
N GLY A 490 -12.55 -5.58 3.84
CA GLY A 490 -13.25 -5.63 2.56
C GLY A 490 -13.01 -4.42 1.65
N ILE A 491 -11.96 -3.64 1.92
CA ILE A 491 -11.63 -2.40 1.23
C ILE A 491 -10.65 -2.68 0.07
N GLY A 492 -11.05 -2.31 -1.14
CA GLY A 492 -10.27 -2.64 -2.34
C GLY A 492 -10.49 -4.08 -2.82
N ARG A 493 -9.82 -4.43 -3.90
CA ARG A 493 -9.87 -5.76 -4.54
C ARG A 493 -8.48 -6.11 -5.10
N PRO A 494 -8.22 -7.36 -5.50
CA PRO A 494 -6.93 -7.80 -6.04
C PRO A 494 -6.31 -6.86 -7.09
N SER A 495 -7.13 -6.25 -7.94
CA SER A 495 -6.70 -5.31 -8.98
C SER A 495 -6.30 -3.92 -8.45
N THR A 496 -6.67 -3.54 -7.21
CA THR A 496 -6.54 -2.15 -6.72
C THR A 496 -5.51 -1.94 -5.63
N TYR A 497 -5.11 -2.94 -4.85
CA TYR A 497 -4.18 -2.77 -3.72
C TYR A 497 -2.89 -2.04 -4.10
N ALA A 498 -2.25 -2.45 -5.19
CA ALA A 498 -1.01 -1.83 -5.64
C ALA A 498 -1.20 -0.35 -6.04
N ASN A 499 -2.32 -0.03 -6.68
CA ASN A 499 -2.64 1.33 -7.11
C ASN A 499 -2.98 2.24 -5.92
N ILE A 500 -3.71 1.73 -4.92
CA ILE A 500 -4.03 2.46 -3.68
C ILE A 500 -2.73 2.90 -3.01
N ILE A 501 -1.84 1.93 -2.76
CA ILE A 501 -0.57 2.16 -2.08
C ILE A 501 0.33 3.13 -2.85
N SER A 502 0.46 2.96 -4.18
CA SER A 502 1.26 3.89 -4.98
C SER A 502 0.65 5.29 -5.03
N THR A 503 -0.68 5.42 -5.08
CA THR A 503 -1.34 6.71 -5.18
C THR A 503 -1.12 7.56 -3.92
N ILE A 504 -1.28 7.01 -2.71
CA ILE A 504 -1.07 7.77 -1.47
C ILE A 504 0.39 8.22 -1.29
N GLN A 505 1.35 7.44 -1.82
CA GLN A 505 2.77 7.82 -1.86
C GLN A 505 3.04 8.90 -2.92
N ASP A 506 2.54 8.71 -4.16
CA ASP A 506 2.73 9.64 -5.27
C ASP A 506 2.10 11.02 -5.00
N ARG A 507 1.04 11.07 -4.18
CA ARG A 507 0.42 12.32 -3.73
C ARG A 507 1.16 12.97 -2.57
N GLY A 508 2.16 12.30 -2.00
CA GLY A 508 2.96 12.82 -0.89
C GLY A 508 2.21 12.85 0.44
N TYR A 509 1.14 12.06 0.60
CA TYR A 509 0.41 11.94 1.86
C TYR A 509 1.17 11.11 2.88
N VAL A 510 1.90 10.12 2.39
CA VAL A 510 2.72 9.22 3.18
C VAL A 510 4.08 9.03 2.52
N GLU A 511 5.05 8.62 3.33
CA GLU A 511 6.35 8.15 2.84
C GLU A 511 6.68 6.81 3.48
N ILE A 512 7.57 6.07 2.84
CA ILE A 512 8.06 4.81 3.37
C ILE A 512 9.49 5.00 3.84
N GLN A 513 9.68 4.82 5.14
CA GLN A 513 10.99 4.74 5.77
C GLN A 513 11.14 3.36 6.40
N ASN A 514 12.27 2.68 6.18
CA ASN A 514 12.54 1.37 6.74
C ASN A 514 11.39 0.35 6.57
N LYS A 515 10.75 0.35 5.40
CA LYS A 515 9.60 -0.51 5.04
C LYS A 515 8.32 -0.23 5.84
N ARG A 516 8.20 0.92 6.53
CA ARG A 516 7.02 1.36 7.29
C ARG A 516 6.48 2.66 6.71
N PHE A 517 5.14 2.81 6.76
CA PHE A 517 4.48 4.04 6.36
C PHE A 517 4.54 5.08 7.47
N PHE A 518 4.93 6.28 7.09
CA PHE A 518 4.85 7.49 7.91
C PHE A 518 3.88 8.46 7.24
N VAL A 519 2.91 8.93 7.99
CA VAL A 519 1.94 9.91 7.48
C VAL A 519 2.57 11.29 7.57
N LYS A 520 2.55 12.02 6.45
CA LYS A 520 3.05 13.39 6.41
C LYS A 520 2.00 14.38 6.92
N LYS A 521 2.42 15.56 7.34
CA LYS A 521 1.51 16.60 7.85
C LYS A 521 0.34 16.90 6.91
N ILE A 522 0.62 16.98 5.62
CA ILE A 522 -0.44 17.18 4.62
C ILE A 522 -1.39 15.98 4.54
N GLY A 523 -0.91 14.78 4.77
CA GLY A 523 -1.71 13.55 4.85
C GLY A 523 -2.69 13.59 6.01
N HIS A 524 -2.23 13.99 7.22
CA HIS A 524 -3.07 14.20 8.39
C HIS A 524 -4.18 15.21 8.12
N ILE A 525 -3.83 16.38 7.58
CA ILE A 525 -4.81 17.45 7.29
C ILE A 525 -5.86 16.95 6.30
N VAL A 526 -5.45 16.28 5.22
CA VAL A 526 -6.40 15.75 4.22
C VAL A 526 -7.30 14.68 4.82
N ALA A 527 -6.75 13.73 5.60
CA ALA A 527 -7.55 12.68 6.24
C ALA A 527 -8.60 13.30 7.19
N GLU A 528 -8.19 14.22 8.04
CA GLU A 528 -9.06 14.87 9.02
C GLU A 528 -10.19 15.66 8.35
N ARG A 529 -9.87 16.51 7.35
CA ARG A 529 -10.87 17.29 6.64
C ARG A 529 -11.88 16.44 5.88
N LEU A 530 -11.42 15.31 5.33
CA LEU A 530 -12.30 14.35 4.66
C LEU A 530 -13.19 13.60 5.65
N ILE A 531 -12.66 13.19 6.81
CA ILE A 531 -13.45 12.54 7.86
C ILE A 531 -14.56 13.46 8.36
N GLU A 532 -14.25 14.74 8.58
CA GLU A 532 -15.22 15.72 9.08
C GLU A 532 -16.33 16.06 8.08
N SER A 533 -15.99 16.13 6.78
CA SER A 533 -16.90 16.65 5.76
C SER A 533 -17.55 15.57 4.89
N PHE A 534 -17.02 14.35 4.88
CA PHE A 534 -17.46 13.24 4.02
C PHE A 534 -17.40 11.92 4.80
N ASN A 535 -18.19 11.86 5.88
CA ASN A 535 -18.17 10.74 6.81
C ASN A 535 -18.40 9.39 6.11
N ASP A 536 -19.39 9.32 5.21
CA ASP A 536 -19.74 8.10 4.48
C ASP A 536 -18.58 7.59 3.60
N ILE A 537 -17.97 8.49 2.81
CA ILE A 537 -16.84 8.12 1.93
C ILE A 537 -15.62 7.67 2.74
N MET A 538 -15.46 8.20 3.95
CA MET A 538 -14.35 7.87 4.83
C MET A 538 -14.65 6.67 5.72
N ASP A 539 -15.90 6.21 5.77
CA ASP A 539 -16.31 5.05 6.57
C ASP A 539 -15.85 3.72 5.95
N TYR A 540 -15.36 2.82 6.78
CA TYR A 540 -14.84 1.52 6.36
C TYR A 540 -15.94 0.61 5.84
N ASP A 541 -17.04 0.51 6.57
CA ASP A 541 -18.15 -0.40 6.26
C ASP A 541 -18.91 0.11 5.02
N PHE A 542 -19.09 1.42 4.91
CA PHE A 542 -19.66 2.04 3.70
C PHE A 542 -18.84 1.70 2.45
N THR A 543 -17.51 1.88 2.53
CA THR A 543 -16.61 1.54 1.42
C THR A 543 -16.65 0.05 1.07
N ALA A 544 -16.64 -0.83 2.08
CA ALA A 544 -16.75 -2.27 1.88
C ALA A 544 -18.09 -2.66 1.23
N ASN A 545 -19.19 -2.09 1.71
CA ASN A 545 -20.53 -2.32 1.15
C ASN A 545 -20.65 -1.85 -0.30
N LEU A 546 -20.03 -0.72 -0.64
CA LEU A 546 -20.01 -0.23 -2.01
C LEU A 546 -19.19 -1.17 -2.94
N GLU A 547 -18.06 -1.72 -2.47
CA GLU A 547 -17.31 -2.75 -3.20
C GLU A 547 -18.15 -4.01 -3.39
N ASN A 548 -18.87 -4.46 -2.36
CA ASN A 548 -19.76 -5.62 -2.44
C ASN A 548 -20.93 -5.37 -3.40
N ASN A 549 -21.50 -4.18 -3.44
CA ASN A 549 -22.55 -3.82 -4.39
C ASN A 549 -22.03 -3.83 -5.83
N LEU A 550 -20.77 -3.40 -6.07
CA LEU A 550 -20.13 -3.53 -7.37
C LEU A 550 -19.87 -5.00 -7.76
N ASP A 551 -19.63 -5.88 -6.79
CA ASP A 551 -19.52 -7.31 -7.03
C ASP A 551 -20.88 -7.91 -7.38
N LYS A 552 -21.97 -7.50 -6.70
CA LYS A 552 -23.35 -7.89 -7.06
C LYS A 552 -23.74 -7.45 -8.48
N VAL A 553 -23.29 -6.26 -8.91
CA VAL A 553 -23.47 -5.82 -10.30
C VAL A 553 -22.74 -6.76 -11.27
N ALA A 554 -21.52 -7.18 -10.92
CA ALA A 554 -20.74 -8.11 -11.74
C ALA A 554 -21.38 -9.49 -11.87
N ASN A 555 -22.14 -9.90 -10.86
CA ASN A 555 -22.90 -11.17 -10.85
C ASN A 555 -24.32 -11.04 -11.47
N GLY A 556 -24.72 -9.85 -11.92
CA GLY A 556 -26.08 -9.60 -12.43
C GLY A 556 -27.16 -9.47 -11.36
N GLU A 557 -26.79 -9.39 -10.09
CA GLU A 557 -27.70 -9.35 -8.93
C GLU A 557 -28.16 -7.94 -8.59
N ALA A 558 -27.50 -6.89 -9.12
CA ALA A 558 -27.83 -5.49 -8.85
C ALA A 558 -27.74 -4.62 -10.10
N GLU A 559 -28.64 -3.65 -10.22
CA GLU A 559 -28.60 -2.68 -11.30
C GLU A 559 -27.56 -1.58 -11.00
N TRP A 560 -26.58 -1.43 -11.89
CA TRP A 560 -25.43 -0.54 -11.71
C TRP A 560 -25.79 0.94 -11.55
N ARG A 561 -26.86 1.40 -12.22
CA ARG A 561 -27.32 2.81 -12.09
C ARG A 561 -27.85 3.09 -10.70
N ASN A 562 -28.61 2.18 -10.12
CA ASN A 562 -29.14 2.34 -8.76
C ASN A 562 -28.01 2.47 -7.72
N VAL A 563 -26.92 1.71 -7.91
CA VAL A 563 -25.74 1.81 -7.06
C VAL A 563 -25.07 3.18 -7.19
N LEU A 564 -24.97 3.71 -8.43
CA LEU A 564 -24.41 5.04 -8.69
C LEU A 564 -25.29 6.16 -8.16
N ASP A 565 -26.58 6.12 -8.42
CA ASP A 565 -27.55 7.17 -8.01
C ASP A 565 -27.65 7.27 -6.51
N GLY A 566 -27.71 6.13 -5.81
CA GLY A 566 -27.72 6.08 -4.34
C GLY A 566 -26.48 6.73 -3.74
N PHE A 567 -25.31 6.38 -4.24
CA PHE A 567 -24.05 6.99 -3.83
C PHE A 567 -23.99 8.49 -4.16
N TYR A 568 -24.34 8.85 -5.39
CA TYR A 568 -24.16 10.21 -5.89
C TYR A 568 -25.02 11.24 -5.16
N LYS A 569 -26.22 10.85 -4.76
CA LYS A 569 -27.13 11.72 -3.99
C LYS A 569 -26.50 12.13 -2.66
N SER A 570 -26.10 11.18 -1.84
CA SER A 570 -25.44 11.43 -0.54
C SER A 570 -24.15 12.23 -0.72
N PHE A 571 -23.33 11.86 -1.71
CA PHE A 571 -22.10 12.58 -2.02
C PHE A 571 -22.30 14.05 -2.39
N GLN A 572 -23.37 14.39 -3.15
CA GLN A 572 -23.67 15.76 -3.52
C GLN A 572 -24.15 16.59 -2.31
N GLU A 573 -24.91 15.99 -1.40
CA GLU A 573 -25.34 16.64 -0.15
C GLU A 573 -24.12 17.00 0.70
N ASP A 574 -23.19 16.08 0.89
CA ASP A 574 -21.94 16.31 1.61
C ASP A 574 -21.05 17.36 0.92
N LEU A 575 -20.95 17.31 -0.40
CA LEU A 575 -20.16 18.26 -1.18
C LEU A 575 -20.69 19.68 -1.06
N LEU A 576 -21.99 19.86 -1.13
CA LEU A 576 -22.65 21.17 -0.96
C LEU A 576 -22.42 21.70 0.46
N SER A 577 -22.58 20.84 1.47
CA SER A 577 -22.28 21.19 2.86
C SER A 577 -20.82 21.61 3.04
N ALA A 578 -19.88 20.83 2.49
CA ALA A 578 -18.44 21.11 2.60
C ALA A 578 -18.01 22.40 1.87
N LEU A 579 -18.76 22.83 0.85
CA LEU A 579 -18.51 24.06 0.10
C LEU A 579 -18.99 25.32 0.82
N ASP A 580 -19.88 25.20 1.81
CA ASP A 580 -20.37 26.32 2.58
C ASP A 580 -19.22 27.19 3.14
N GLU A 581 -19.38 28.51 3.12
CA GLU A 581 -18.30 29.42 3.51
C GLU A 581 -18.15 29.53 5.02
N HIS A 582 -19.22 29.34 5.78
CA HIS A 582 -19.24 29.55 7.24
C HIS A 582 -19.10 28.23 8.02
N ASN A 583 -19.85 27.20 7.63
CA ASN A 583 -19.92 25.91 8.33
C ASN A 583 -19.35 24.74 7.53
N GLY A 584 -18.78 24.99 6.35
CA GLY A 584 -18.24 23.95 5.49
C GLY A 584 -16.86 23.44 5.92
N MET A 585 -16.21 22.71 5.02
CA MET A 585 -14.88 22.15 5.25
C MET A 585 -13.90 23.23 5.75
N ARG A 586 -13.26 22.98 6.88
CA ARG A 586 -12.24 23.87 7.45
C ARG A 586 -11.05 24.02 6.52
N GLY A 587 -10.49 25.22 6.43
CA GLY A 587 -9.30 25.48 5.63
C GLY A 587 -8.00 25.06 6.31
N ASN A 588 -6.91 25.10 5.55
CA ASN A 588 -5.54 25.00 6.08
C ASN A 588 -5.06 26.41 6.45
N SER A 589 -5.58 26.94 7.56
CA SER A 589 -5.31 28.29 8.02
C SER A 589 -3.88 28.40 8.56
N PRO A 590 -3.13 29.46 8.22
CA PRO A 590 -1.81 29.68 8.77
C PRO A 590 -1.87 30.02 10.26
N THR A 591 -0.93 29.50 11.06
CA THR A 591 -0.79 29.84 12.48
C THR A 591 0.20 30.98 12.66
N LEU A 592 -0.26 32.10 13.24
CA LEU A 592 0.58 33.26 13.49
C LEU A 592 1.59 32.94 14.60
N THR A 593 2.84 33.32 14.39
CA THR A 593 3.90 33.23 15.41
C THR A 593 4.26 34.63 15.92
N ASN A 594 5.00 34.70 17.02
CA ASN A 594 5.56 35.95 17.53
C ASN A 594 6.95 36.29 16.93
N MET A 595 7.42 35.51 15.93
CA MET A 595 8.68 35.78 15.24
C MET A 595 8.50 36.85 14.17
N LEU A 596 9.31 37.87 14.17
CA LEU A 596 9.35 38.85 13.10
C LEU A 596 9.99 38.30 11.83
N CYS A 597 9.45 38.69 10.68
CA CYS A 597 10.03 38.35 9.39
C CYS A 597 11.40 39.02 9.21
N PRO A 598 12.47 38.28 8.94
CA PRO A 598 13.82 38.85 8.81
C PRO A 598 13.97 39.79 7.61
N ASP A 599 13.13 39.69 6.57
CA ASP A 599 13.23 40.53 5.38
C ASP A 599 12.52 41.88 5.55
N CYS A 600 11.28 41.87 6.03
CA CYS A 600 10.52 43.12 6.14
C CYS A 600 10.52 43.75 7.54
N ASN A 601 10.94 43.02 8.57
CA ASN A 601 10.96 43.45 9.98
C ASN A 601 9.66 44.10 10.49
N SER A 602 8.57 44.03 9.75
CA SER A 602 7.28 44.68 10.01
C SER A 602 6.14 43.71 10.28
N ASN A 603 6.26 42.50 9.78
CA ASN A 603 5.23 41.48 9.88
C ASN A 603 5.77 40.21 10.53
N ASN A 604 4.92 39.48 11.22
CA ASN A 604 5.28 38.23 11.83
C ASN A 604 5.30 37.07 10.82
N LEU A 605 6.08 36.06 11.13
CA LEU A 605 6.06 34.79 10.41
C LEU A 605 4.81 33.98 10.79
N VAL A 606 4.28 33.21 9.84
CA VAL A 606 3.16 32.28 10.03
C VAL A 606 3.58 30.87 9.64
N ILE A 607 3.18 29.88 10.44
CA ILE A 607 3.36 28.45 10.13
C ILE A 607 2.34 28.10 9.05
N ARG A 608 2.82 27.54 7.94
CA ARG A 608 2.00 27.05 6.82
C ARG A 608 2.33 25.61 6.48
N ASN A 609 1.30 24.87 6.12
CA ASN A 609 1.42 23.47 5.66
C ASN A 609 1.20 23.39 4.15
N SER A 610 2.10 22.73 3.44
CA SER A 610 2.02 22.53 1.98
C SER A 610 2.25 21.06 1.61
N SER A 611 2.09 20.72 0.34
CA SER A 611 2.42 19.39 -0.19
C SER A 611 3.91 19.02 -0.02
N ASN A 612 4.78 20.04 0.11
CA ASN A 612 6.23 19.87 0.27
C ASN A 612 6.68 19.86 1.74
N GLY A 613 5.77 20.07 2.69
CA GLY A 613 6.05 20.10 4.12
C GLY A 613 5.61 21.38 4.80
N VAL A 614 6.02 21.54 6.06
CA VAL A 614 5.76 22.73 6.88
C VAL A 614 6.82 23.79 6.58
N PHE A 615 6.40 25.06 6.52
CA PHE A 615 7.30 26.19 6.31
C PHE A 615 6.80 27.44 7.04
N LEU A 616 7.68 28.37 7.29
CA LEU A 616 7.33 29.70 7.80
C LEU A 616 7.23 30.66 6.62
N GLY A 617 6.13 31.39 6.54
CA GLY A 617 5.91 32.43 5.54
C GLY A 617 5.64 33.79 6.22
N CYS A 618 5.99 34.89 5.57
CA CYS A 618 5.62 36.20 6.08
C CYS A 618 4.12 36.43 6.02
N SER A 619 3.48 36.94 7.09
CA SER A 619 2.07 37.32 7.10
C SER A 619 1.77 38.47 6.14
N GLY A 620 2.75 39.31 5.81
CA GLY A 620 2.66 40.38 4.82
C GLY A 620 2.56 39.90 3.36
N TYR A 621 2.56 38.59 3.10
CA TYR A 621 2.36 38.05 1.74
C TYR A 621 0.98 38.47 1.15
N SER A 622 0.00 38.64 2.00
CA SER A 622 -1.38 39.03 1.59
C SER A 622 -1.55 40.54 1.38
N ASN A 623 -0.56 41.36 1.74
CA ASN A 623 -0.62 42.81 1.57
C ASN A 623 -0.56 43.21 0.08
N ALA A 624 -1.11 44.37 -0.23
CA ALA A 624 -1.13 44.90 -1.60
C ALA A 624 0.11 45.76 -1.87
N GLY A 625 0.54 45.82 -3.12
CA GLY A 625 1.63 46.69 -3.59
C GLY A 625 2.98 46.42 -2.93
N ASP A 626 3.69 47.50 -2.62
CA ASP A 626 5.07 47.46 -2.08
C ASP A 626 5.15 46.94 -0.63
N GLN A 627 4.02 46.80 0.04
CA GLN A 627 3.98 46.21 1.38
C GLN A 627 3.94 44.66 1.35
N LYS A 628 3.93 44.06 0.18
CA LYS A 628 3.92 42.61 0.01
C LYS A 628 5.29 42.01 0.23
N CYS A 629 5.40 41.24 1.32
CA CYS A 629 6.61 40.45 1.60
C CYS A 629 6.46 38.99 1.16
N LYS A 630 7.39 38.48 0.36
CA LYS A 630 7.36 37.10 -0.16
C LYS A 630 8.29 36.15 0.58
N ASN A 631 8.84 36.58 1.71
CA ASN A 631 9.78 35.75 2.45
C ASN A 631 9.16 34.43 2.90
N THR A 632 9.90 33.34 2.71
CA THR A 632 9.57 32.00 3.18
C THR A 632 10.81 31.30 3.71
N LEU A 633 10.73 30.74 4.91
CA LEU A 633 11.76 29.90 5.52
C LEU A 633 11.28 28.45 5.49
N ASN A 634 12.01 27.58 4.77
CA ASN A 634 11.70 26.15 4.76
C ASN A 634 12.16 25.52 6.06
N LEU A 635 11.28 24.78 6.70
CA LEU A 635 11.57 24.06 7.91
C LEU A 635 12.07 22.66 7.60
N VAL A 636 13.11 22.22 8.29
CA VAL A 636 13.63 20.85 8.21
C VAL A 636 13.07 20.07 9.40
N SER A 637 12.40 18.96 9.14
CA SER A 637 11.90 18.10 10.21
C SER A 637 13.06 17.57 11.06
N GLY A 638 12.97 17.73 12.36
CA GLY A 638 13.95 17.22 13.31
C GLY A 638 13.92 15.70 13.48
N ASP A 639 12.81 15.06 13.07
CA ASP A 639 12.55 13.63 13.27
C ASP A 639 12.89 12.77 12.03
N GLU A 640 13.63 13.30 11.06
CA GLU A 640 13.87 12.64 9.77
C GLU A 640 14.73 11.35 9.80
N ALA A 641 15.13 10.87 10.95
CA ALA A 641 15.85 9.60 11.07
C ALA A 641 15.32 8.78 12.23
N ILE A 642 14.07 8.37 12.14
CA ILE A 642 13.53 7.38 13.06
C ILE A 642 14.10 6.03 12.65
N SER A 643 14.87 5.40 13.53
CA SER A 643 15.33 4.03 13.39
C SER A 643 14.14 3.06 13.44
N VAL A 644 14.34 1.88 12.89
CA VAL A 644 13.34 0.79 12.93
C VAL A 644 13.32 0.11 14.30
N ASP A 645 14.25 0.45 15.17
CA ASP A 645 14.30 -0.11 16.51
C ASP A 645 13.13 0.43 17.32
N ASP A 646 12.22 -0.48 17.71
CA ASP A 646 11.06 -0.16 18.55
C ASP A 646 11.49 0.54 19.88
N ASN A 647 12.72 0.34 20.34
CA ASN A 647 13.22 0.98 21.54
C ASN A 647 13.55 2.45 21.31
N GLU A 648 14.14 2.79 20.15
CA GLU A 648 14.42 4.18 19.79
C GLU A 648 13.11 4.98 19.61
N GLU A 649 12.05 4.38 19.10
CA GLU A 649 10.74 5.02 19.01
C GLU A 649 10.15 5.31 20.40
N VAL A 650 10.28 4.35 21.33
CA VAL A 650 9.85 4.54 22.73
C VAL A 650 10.62 5.68 23.38
N GLU A 651 11.95 5.72 23.24
CA GLU A 651 12.80 6.80 23.76
C GLU A 651 12.38 8.16 23.18
N ASN A 652 12.16 8.23 21.86
CA ASN A 652 11.69 9.45 21.21
C ASN A 652 10.33 9.90 21.74
N LEU A 653 9.40 8.99 22.03
CA LEU A 653 8.10 9.34 22.60
C LEU A 653 8.20 9.83 24.03
N LEU A 654 9.13 9.29 24.84
CA LEU A 654 9.38 9.74 26.23
C LEU A 654 9.92 11.17 26.28
N ILE A 655 10.80 11.55 25.35
CA ILE A 655 11.42 12.89 25.30
C ILE A 655 10.61 13.91 24.51
N LYS A 656 9.56 13.48 23.77
CA LYS A 656 8.79 14.33 22.88
C LYS A 656 7.98 15.36 23.67
N ARG A 657 8.11 16.63 23.33
CA ARG A 657 7.35 17.72 23.97
C ARG A 657 5.86 17.56 23.73
N ARG A 658 5.07 17.97 24.68
CA ARG A 658 3.60 18.01 24.60
C ARG A 658 3.12 19.44 24.43
N CYS A 659 2.14 19.64 23.58
CA CYS A 659 1.54 20.94 23.31
C CYS A 659 0.91 21.52 24.59
N PRO A 660 1.25 22.77 24.97
CA PRO A 660 0.70 23.40 26.17
C PRO A 660 -0.82 23.67 26.07
N ILE A 661 -1.40 23.67 24.85
CA ILE A 661 -2.81 23.94 24.65
C ILE A 661 -3.65 22.66 24.69
N CYS A 662 -3.21 21.57 24.02
CA CYS A 662 -4.03 20.37 23.82
C CYS A 662 -3.34 19.05 24.20
N SER A 663 -2.15 19.10 24.81
CA SER A 663 -1.34 17.97 25.28
C SER A 663 -0.95 16.93 24.21
N THR A 664 -1.24 17.17 22.94
CA THR A 664 -0.78 16.33 21.82
C THR A 664 0.74 16.47 21.66
N SER A 665 1.43 15.43 21.22
CA SER A 665 2.85 15.50 20.90
C SER A 665 3.12 16.58 19.85
N MET A 666 4.27 17.24 19.97
CA MET A 666 4.68 18.31 19.05
C MET A 666 5.68 17.77 18.03
N ASP A 667 5.52 18.20 16.79
CA ASP A 667 6.51 17.96 15.73
C ASP A 667 7.61 19.02 15.87
N ASN A 668 8.87 18.63 15.77
CA ASN A 668 9.97 19.57 15.86
C ASN A 668 10.57 19.87 14.48
N TYR A 669 10.94 21.13 14.26
CA TYR A 669 11.52 21.60 13.01
C TYR A 669 12.70 22.52 13.30
N LEU A 670 13.76 22.39 12.51
CA LEU A 670 14.90 23.29 12.55
C LEU A 670 14.59 24.52 11.70
N ILE A 671 14.74 25.72 12.30
CA ILE A 671 14.67 27.00 11.61
C ILE A 671 16.05 27.37 11.08
N ASP A 672 17.04 27.39 11.99
CA ASP A 672 18.45 27.66 11.74
C ASP A 672 19.32 26.92 12.78
N GLU A 673 20.64 27.17 12.78
CA GLU A 673 21.58 26.54 13.70
C GLU A 673 21.32 26.86 15.18
N ASN A 674 20.61 27.93 15.46
CA ASN A 674 20.37 28.43 16.81
C ASN A 674 18.90 28.27 17.27
N LYS A 675 17.97 27.92 16.36
CA LYS A 675 16.54 27.90 16.65
C LYS A 675 15.83 26.69 16.10
N LYS A 676 15.05 26.04 16.96
CA LYS A 676 14.02 25.07 16.60
C LYS A 676 12.63 25.62 16.89
N ILE A 677 11.65 25.18 16.11
CA ILE A 677 10.24 25.38 16.41
C ILE A 677 9.58 24.03 16.64
N HIS A 678 8.87 23.91 17.73
CA HIS A 678 7.98 22.80 18.03
C HIS A 678 6.57 23.21 17.67
N VAL A 679 5.90 22.45 16.80
CA VAL A 679 4.57 22.75 16.30
C VAL A 679 3.63 21.64 16.75
N CYS A 680 2.46 21.99 17.28
CA CYS A 680 1.47 21.01 17.71
C CYS A 680 1.17 20.00 16.59
N GLY A 681 1.13 18.71 16.91
CA GLY A 681 0.75 17.65 15.99
C GLY A 681 -0.63 17.86 15.36
N LYS A 682 -1.55 18.56 16.03
CA LYS A 682 -2.88 18.95 15.53
C LYS A 682 -2.91 20.28 14.75
N ASN A 683 -1.76 20.90 14.44
CA ASN A 683 -1.75 22.12 13.60
C ASN A 683 -2.25 21.77 12.18
N PRO A 684 -3.13 22.59 11.55
CA PRO A 684 -3.52 23.96 11.91
C PRO A 684 -4.68 24.09 12.90
N ASP A 685 -5.31 23.02 13.35
CA ASP A 685 -6.48 23.07 14.25
C ASP A 685 -6.15 23.47 15.68
N CYS A 686 -4.92 23.21 16.09
CA CYS A 686 -4.34 23.76 17.32
C CYS A 686 -3.20 24.70 16.98
N SER A 687 -3.27 25.93 17.48
CA SER A 687 -2.25 26.96 17.26
C SER A 687 -1.03 26.84 18.15
N GLY A 688 -0.91 25.75 18.92
CA GLY A 688 0.20 25.56 19.86
C GLY A 688 1.55 25.42 19.13
N TYR A 689 2.52 26.22 19.54
CA TYR A 689 3.92 26.12 19.12
C TYR A 689 4.82 26.61 20.24
N GLU A 690 6.08 26.17 20.21
CA GLU A 690 7.14 26.61 21.09
C GLU A 690 8.42 26.84 20.29
N ILE A 691 9.22 27.82 20.70
CA ILE A 691 10.55 28.10 20.12
C ILE A 691 11.59 27.66 21.13
N GLU A 692 12.58 26.92 20.68
CA GLU A 692 13.73 26.49 21.46
C GLU A 692 14.99 27.13 20.88
N GLU A 693 15.73 27.83 21.73
CA GLU A 693 17.02 28.41 21.39
C GLU A 693 18.14 27.50 21.89
N GLY A 694 19.17 27.31 21.06
CA GLY A 694 20.29 26.41 21.33
C GLY A 694 21.23 26.28 20.16
N ASN A 695 22.17 25.34 20.21
CA ASN A 695 23.02 24.99 19.07
C ASN A 695 22.52 23.68 18.50
N PHE A 696 21.99 23.73 17.28
CA PHE A 696 21.35 22.59 16.63
C PHE A 696 22.06 22.20 15.33
N LYS A 697 22.15 20.91 15.08
CA LYS A 697 22.67 20.37 13.83
C LYS A 697 21.58 19.58 13.11
N ILE A 698 21.62 19.58 11.78
CA ILE A 698 20.73 18.73 10.98
C ILE A 698 21.25 17.30 11.06
N ARG A 699 20.43 16.39 11.58
CA ARG A 699 20.80 14.96 11.68
C ARG A 699 21.14 14.40 10.31
N GLY A 700 22.34 13.83 10.17
CA GLY A 700 22.82 13.23 8.92
C GLY A 700 23.49 14.20 7.93
N TYR A 701 23.77 15.43 8.36
CA TYR A 701 24.63 16.37 7.64
C TYR A 701 25.54 17.12 8.60
N ASP A 702 26.77 16.68 8.71
CA ASP A 702 27.82 17.29 9.52
C ASP A 702 28.82 18.10 8.66
N GLY A 703 28.44 18.41 7.42
CA GLY A 703 29.32 19.05 6.45
C GLY A 703 29.25 20.60 6.45
N PRO A 704 30.20 21.25 5.80
CA PRO A 704 30.23 22.71 5.66
C PRO A 704 29.08 23.21 4.79
N THR A 705 28.76 24.50 4.91
CA THR A 705 27.92 25.22 3.94
C THR A 705 28.44 24.98 2.52
N LEU A 706 27.55 24.58 1.61
CA LEU A 706 27.92 24.30 0.23
C LEU A 706 27.80 25.55 -0.62
N GLU A 707 28.85 25.84 -1.37
CA GLU A 707 28.78 26.85 -2.40
C GLU A 707 28.19 26.29 -3.70
N CYS A 708 27.37 27.08 -4.35
CA CYS A 708 26.79 26.74 -5.64
C CYS A 708 27.88 26.71 -6.73
N HIS A 709 28.07 25.56 -7.33
CA HIS A 709 29.05 25.35 -8.39
C HIS A 709 28.82 26.19 -9.66
N LYS A 710 27.62 26.79 -9.79
CA LYS A 710 27.27 27.59 -10.96
C LYS A 710 27.44 29.10 -10.74
N CYS A 711 27.19 29.60 -9.54
CA CYS A 711 27.22 31.04 -9.27
C CYS A 711 27.99 31.44 -8.00
N GLY A 712 28.55 30.49 -7.26
CA GLY A 712 29.31 30.76 -6.03
C GLY A 712 28.48 31.16 -4.81
N SER A 713 27.15 31.36 -4.96
CA SER A 713 26.29 31.70 -3.84
C SER A 713 26.09 30.49 -2.94
N GLU A 714 25.79 30.75 -1.65
CA GLU A 714 25.51 29.71 -0.68
C GLU A 714 24.30 28.84 -1.08
N MET A 715 24.37 27.53 -0.83
CA MET A 715 23.26 26.60 -1.06
C MET A 715 22.62 26.21 0.26
N GLN A 716 21.32 26.39 0.37
CA GLN A 716 20.51 26.00 1.52
C GLN A 716 19.96 24.58 1.36
N LEU A 717 20.03 23.79 2.43
CA LEU A 717 19.38 22.47 2.48
C LEU A 717 17.86 22.63 2.50
N LYS A 718 17.18 21.97 1.57
CA LYS A 718 15.72 21.96 1.42
C LYS A 718 15.20 20.53 1.35
N THR A 719 13.97 20.34 1.78
CA THR A 719 13.26 19.06 1.62
C THR A 719 12.28 19.14 0.45
N GLY A 720 12.37 18.21 -0.49
CA GLY A 720 11.49 18.12 -1.65
C GLY A 720 10.80 16.76 -1.74
N ARG A 721 9.96 16.60 -2.75
CA ARG A 721 9.21 15.36 -3.02
C ARG A 721 10.07 14.09 -3.07
N PHE A 722 11.34 14.21 -3.46
CA PHE A 722 12.28 13.10 -3.62
C PHE A 722 13.37 13.04 -2.55
N GLY A 723 13.19 13.75 -1.42
CA GLY A 723 14.12 13.80 -0.30
C GLY A 723 14.86 15.15 -0.17
N LYS A 724 15.90 15.18 0.67
CA LYS A 724 16.71 16.38 0.93
C LYS A 724 17.59 16.74 -0.25
N TYR A 725 17.71 18.03 -0.52
CA TYR A 725 18.57 18.57 -1.55
C TYR A 725 19.03 19.98 -1.19
N PHE A 726 20.19 20.38 -1.68
CA PHE A 726 20.66 21.76 -1.59
C PHE A 726 20.11 22.59 -2.74
N ALA A 727 19.57 23.75 -2.45
CA ALA A 727 19.11 24.73 -3.44
C ALA A 727 19.94 26.01 -3.30
N CYS A 728 20.37 26.55 -4.43
CA CYS A 728 21.07 27.84 -4.45
C CYS A 728 20.16 28.95 -3.95
N GLN A 729 20.68 29.84 -3.09
CA GLN A 729 19.93 30.98 -2.56
C GLN A 729 19.77 32.11 -3.56
N ASN A 730 20.53 32.11 -4.66
CA ASN A 730 20.38 33.10 -5.70
C ASN A 730 19.18 32.73 -6.60
N ASP A 731 18.13 33.55 -6.52
CA ASP A 731 16.86 33.34 -7.24
C ASP A 731 17.02 33.21 -8.76
N ASN A 732 18.06 33.81 -9.33
CA ASN A 732 18.36 33.72 -10.75
C ASN A 732 19.16 32.48 -11.14
N CYS A 733 19.60 31.66 -10.19
CA CYS A 733 20.48 30.53 -10.47
C CYS A 733 19.72 29.21 -10.63
N GLY A 734 18.71 28.93 -9.81
CA GLY A 734 17.87 27.73 -9.88
C GLY A 734 18.60 26.39 -9.70
N THR A 735 19.88 26.39 -9.33
CA THR A 735 20.70 25.18 -9.22
C THR A 735 20.35 24.39 -7.96
N THR A 736 20.19 23.07 -8.10
CA THR A 736 19.94 22.17 -6.98
C THR A 736 20.95 21.03 -6.97
N ARG A 737 21.20 20.46 -5.77
CA ARG A 737 22.12 19.35 -5.56
C ARG A 737 21.52 18.36 -4.55
N ALA A 738 21.27 17.12 -4.96
CA ALA A 738 20.67 16.13 -4.09
C ALA A 738 21.66 15.59 -3.06
N LEU A 739 21.18 15.18 -1.86
CA LEU A 739 21.96 14.41 -0.89
C LEU A 739 22.01 12.93 -1.28
N GLN A 740 23.14 12.30 -0.96
CA GLN A 740 23.29 10.85 -0.99
C GLN A 740 22.77 10.23 0.31
N ARG A 741 22.60 8.91 0.33
CA ARG A 741 22.13 8.19 1.54
C ARG A 741 23.11 8.25 2.73
N ASN A 742 24.39 8.55 2.48
CA ASN A 742 25.40 8.74 3.50
C ASN A 742 25.45 10.17 4.06
N GLY A 743 24.50 11.05 3.69
CA GLY A 743 24.45 12.43 4.14
C GLY A 743 25.36 13.38 3.34
N GLU A 744 26.15 12.91 2.39
CA GLU A 744 27.00 13.74 1.55
C GLU A 744 26.24 14.29 0.34
N PRO A 745 26.56 15.51 -0.12
CA PRO A 745 26.04 16.03 -1.38
C PRO A 745 26.49 15.16 -2.55
N LYS A 746 25.61 14.86 -3.50
CA LYS A 746 26.03 14.19 -4.74
C LYS A 746 27.13 14.97 -5.42
N PRO A 747 28.17 14.33 -6.01
CA PRO A 747 29.22 15.02 -6.75
C PRO A 747 28.61 15.93 -7.84
N CYS A 748 29.19 17.08 -8.05
CA CYS A 748 28.83 17.94 -9.18
C CYS A 748 29.22 17.25 -10.48
N LEU A 749 28.24 16.95 -11.35
CA LEU A 749 28.48 16.36 -12.68
C LEU A 749 29.03 17.44 -13.64
N LEU A 750 30.20 17.97 -13.36
CA LEU A 750 30.91 18.84 -14.34
C LEU A 750 31.71 18.05 -15.40
N TYR A 751 31.86 16.74 -15.21
CA TYR A 751 32.52 15.84 -16.15
C TYR A 751 31.88 14.46 -16.12
N THR A 752 30.81 14.25 -16.88
CA THR A 752 30.47 12.91 -17.40
C THR A 752 30.61 13.01 -18.93
N SER A 753 31.41 12.10 -19.51
CA SER A 753 31.42 11.81 -20.93
C SER A 753 30.00 11.70 -21.50
N PRO A 754 29.74 12.10 -22.74
CA PRO A 754 28.41 12.03 -23.34
C PRO A 754 27.86 10.61 -23.24
N SER A 755 26.59 10.54 -22.88
CA SER A 755 25.85 9.27 -22.84
C SER A 755 25.90 8.61 -24.22
N PRO A 756 26.05 7.28 -24.32
CA PRO A 756 26.04 6.55 -25.61
C PRO A 756 24.68 6.58 -26.32
N ARG A 757 23.80 7.52 -26.02
CA ARG A 757 22.44 7.64 -26.62
C ARG A 757 22.31 8.79 -27.61
N ASP A 758 23.35 9.59 -27.80
CA ASP A 758 23.27 10.75 -28.69
C ASP A 758 23.95 10.54 -30.09
N ASP A 759 24.41 9.33 -30.37
CA ASP A 759 24.79 8.96 -31.73
C ASP A 759 23.62 8.29 -32.43
N GLY A 760 22.62 9.14 -32.79
CA GLY A 760 21.49 8.76 -33.57
C GLY A 760 21.76 8.92 -35.07
N VAL A 761 21.52 7.88 -35.80
CA VAL A 761 21.04 7.97 -37.21
C VAL A 761 19.75 7.13 -37.26
#